data_003efcedae527cdfd2466ea8c0d92d54
#
_entry.id   003efcedae527cdfd2466ea8c0d92d54
#
_cell.length_a   1.000
_cell.length_b   1.000
_cell.length_c   1.000
_cell.angle_alpha   90.00
_cell.angle_beta   90.00
_cell.angle_gamma   90.00
#
_symmetry.space_group_name_H-M   'P 1'
#
loop_
_entity.id
_entity.type
_entity.pdbx_description
1 polymer ?
#
loop_
_entity_poly.entity_id
_entity_poly.type
_entity_poly.pdbx_seq_one_letter_code
_entity_poly.pdbx_strand_id
1 'polypeptide(L)'
;MLITKSLQSSLPLERREKIIEKMKAFEMAILNNKTYRELNKGFWVRKIESTNKYKFRINNGDRIVFEYGTVDEKEQIIFLKYCHHDQQIRVAKNYTNGAIMDYEIDTTPYIEEEIDKDIDWYIKSDVYTKLAEIQSNAVVGDDFISLYVDENNLLPGLSFEQFECISVIDKPIIVLGCAGSGKTIIAIQKMAMNNELQYKTLYLTTTRNIINRVQDIYKIYSLNQQYNVFSTFVDFCSTILGLNTPIIIDADDFAAWLNQSKFSSFIYMAQEIWFEINNTIKGKLSPSGGKLLTASEYHSININCCDLKREHLIYQIAQEYQSWLDAKNYFDCNDLAYSALTTSLPSYDYVIFDEAEELTEKQLEVIVQLTDKINNIMLLGDTNQSLHTDMTFLKLFKRKIYDKDTIPFEKYISKNYRNGDKTVTLINELERIKWQKYDSVEHHLMQPELPMKAGILPCLLSNIRDTKKLFRDVENDPDSIIIVIDKKKREELKKQGFSTGRVFTVSDVRGLEYEKIFCYNLMSEVHEIWDNILSIDEKCEEYTKYYFNALYIATSRSRKNTIFVEQRKNRMSDELKKHMKCLDNEQDIFEIIRPVENNAIWLEEAHRLIQLEKYEQAAAAYTKAHRPAEAALCLKAHKRTLDFVEMEGYAGYIKIRLCHNKWLIFDEK
;
A
#
# COMPACT_ATOMS: atom_id res chain seq x y z
N MET A 1 -29.36 31.10 -18.68
CA MET A 1 -28.99 29.66 -18.66
C MET A 1 -29.14 29.07 -20.07
N LEU A 2 -28.05 28.65 -20.66
CA LEU A 2 -28.06 28.09 -22.02
C LEU A 2 -28.30 26.59 -21.97
N ILE A 3 -29.31 26.11 -22.70
CA ILE A 3 -29.65 24.69 -22.79
C ILE A 3 -29.77 24.24 -24.24
N THR A 4 -29.62 22.94 -24.48
CA THR A 4 -29.87 22.37 -25.80
C THR A 4 -31.28 21.76 -25.89
N LYS A 5 -31.82 21.65 -27.11
CA LYS A 5 -33.08 20.93 -27.35
C LYS A 5 -32.99 19.47 -26.86
N SER A 6 -31.82 18.86 -26.96
CA SER A 6 -31.58 17.49 -26.50
C SER A 6 -31.71 17.37 -24.98
N LEU A 7 -31.27 18.37 -24.24
CA LEU A 7 -31.49 18.43 -22.79
C LEU A 7 -32.97 18.56 -22.48
N GLN A 8 -33.63 19.53 -23.08
CA GLN A 8 -35.05 19.79 -22.85
C GLN A 8 -35.93 18.56 -23.09
N SER A 9 -35.65 17.79 -24.14
CA SER A 9 -36.37 16.54 -24.43
C SER A 9 -35.99 15.36 -23.53
N SER A 10 -34.82 15.38 -22.89
CA SER A 10 -34.36 14.30 -22.03
C SER A 10 -34.78 14.45 -20.57
N LEU A 11 -35.27 15.61 -20.16
CA LEU A 11 -35.67 15.85 -18.77
C LEU A 11 -36.99 15.11 -18.44
N PRO A 12 -37.01 14.30 -17.34
CA PRO A 12 -38.24 13.60 -16.92
C PRO A 12 -39.29 14.61 -16.46
N LEU A 13 -40.52 14.48 -16.94
CA LEU A 13 -41.61 15.43 -16.70
C LEU A 13 -41.90 15.63 -15.20
N GLU A 14 -41.90 14.53 -14.45
CA GLU A 14 -42.23 14.52 -13.01
C GLU A 14 -41.23 15.27 -12.11
N ARG A 15 -39.98 15.41 -12.57
CA ARG A 15 -38.89 16.03 -11.80
C ARG A 15 -38.25 17.24 -12.47
N ARG A 16 -38.85 17.68 -13.57
CA ARG A 16 -38.28 18.69 -14.46
C ARG A 16 -37.98 19.99 -13.75
N GLU A 17 -38.89 20.48 -12.92
CA GLU A 17 -38.75 21.73 -12.20
C GLU A 17 -37.57 21.66 -11.22
N LYS A 18 -37.51 20.64 -10.40
CA LYS A 18 -36.39 20.44 -9.43
C LYS A 18 -35.02 20.32 -10.13
N ILE A 19 -34.96 19.68 -11.31
CA ILE A 19 -33.71 19.58 -12.05
C ILE A 19 -33.29 20.93 -12.60
N ILE A 20 -34.24 21.70 -13.16
CA ILE A 20 -34.00 23.06 -13.67
C ILE A 20 -33.54 24.02 -12.53
N GLU A 21 -34.18 23.96 -11.37
CA GLU A 21 -33.76 24.72 -10.20
C GLU A 21 -32.33 24.40 -9.83
N LYS A 22 -31.95 23.13 -9.78
CA LYS A 22 -30.58 22.71 -9.49
C LYS A 22 -29.57 23.16 -10.56
N MET A 23 -29.96 23.18 -11.83
CA MET A 23 -29.12 23.72 -12.89
C MET A 23 -28.93 25.23 -12.78
N LYS A 24 -30.00 25.99 -12.43
CA LYS A 24 -29.94 27.43 -12.18
C LYS A 24 -29.03 27.74 -10.99
N ALA A 25 -29.18 27.00 -9.90
CA ALA A 25 -28.34 27.14 -8.71
C ALA A 25 -26.86 26.88 -9.03
N PHE A 26 -26.57 25.89 -9.89
CA PHE A 26 -25.22 25.59 -10.35
C PHE A 26 -24.64 26.73 -11.22
N GLU A 27 -25.38 27.23 -12.19
CA GLU A 27 -24.97 28.35 -13.03
C GLU A 27 -24.72 29.61 -12.21
N MET A 28 -25.61 29.93 -11.28
CA MET A 28 -25.44 31.10 -10.38
C MET A 28 -24.23 30.95 -9.47
N ALA A 29 -23.95 29.75 -9.01
CA ALA A 29 -22.77 29.47 -8.20
C ALA A 29 -21.46 29.73 -8.98
N ILE A 30 -21.43 29.40 -10.29
CA ILE A 30 -20.29 29.69 -11.16
C ILE A 30 -20.19 31.19 -11.46
N LEU A 31 -21.30 31.84 -11.81
CA LEU A 31 -21.34 33.27 -12.10
C LEU A 31 -20.91 34.13 -10.90
N ASN A 32 -21.15 33.66 -9.69
CA ASN A 32 -20.72 34.33 -8.45
C ASN A 32 -19.28 34.01 -8.05
N ASN A 33 -18.47 33.44 -8.96
CA ASN A 33 -17.08 33.05 -8.70
C ASN A 33 -16.94 32.19 -7.45
N LYS A 34 -17.91 31.35 -7.14
CA LYS A 34 -17.80 30.39 -6.04
C LYS A 34 -16.66 29.42 -6.33
N THR A 35 -15.90 29.14 -5.31
CA THR A 35 -14.78 28.18 -5.36
C THR A 35 -15.29 26.80 -5.75
N TYR A 36 -14.42 25.95 -6.27
CA TYR A 36 -14.76 24.54 -6.59
C TYR A 36 -15.38 23.82 -5.38
N ARG A 37 -14.95 24.17 -4.17
CA ARG A 37 -15.52 23.73 -2.91
C ARG A 37 -16.99 24.10 -2.75
N GLU A 38 -17.33 25.32 -3.05
CA GLU A 38 -18.71 25.81 -2.99
C GLU A 38 -19.57 25.24 -4.13
N LEU A 39 -18.97 25.01 -5.31
CA LEU A 39 -19.64 24.36 -6.46
C LEU A 39 -19.87 22.88 -6.22
N ASN A 40 -18.99 22.19 -5.51
CA ASN A 40 -19.21 20.80 -5.14
C ASN A 40 -20.25 20.62 -4.03
N LYS A 41 -20.60 21.69 -3.30
CA LYS A 41 -21.72 21.67 -2.37
C LYS A 41 -23.00 21.34 -3.15
N GLY A 42 -23.34 20.06 -3.20
CA GLY A 42 -24.54 19.55 -3.84
C GLY A 42 -24.47 19.31 -5.35
N PHE A 43 -23.39 19.66 -6.06
CA PHE A 43 -23.35 19.54 -7.55
C PHE A 43 -22.44 18.43 -8.07
N TRP A 44 -21.37 18.09 -7.41
CA TRP A 44 -20.46 17.01 -7.79
C TRP A 44 -20.00 17.07 -9.25
N VAL A 45 -19.23 18.12 -9.59
CA VAL A 45 -18.79 18.42 -10.96
C VAL A 45 -17.59 17.57 -11.35
N ARG A 46 -17.61 17.01 -12.58
CA ARG A 46 -16.48 16.26 -13.14
C ARG A 46 -16.35 16.46 -14.64
N LYS A 47 -15.13 16.48 -15.16
CA LYS A 47 -14.85 16.41 -16.60
C LYS A 47 -15.03 14.96 -17.08
N ILE A 48 -15.54 14.78 -18.30
CA ILE A 48 -15.71 13.48 -18.93
C ILE A 48 -14.50 13.21 -19.82
N GLU A 49 -13.84 12.07 -19.58
CA GLU A 49 -12.58 11.68 -20.21
C GLU A 49 -12.64 11.72 -21.74
N SER A 50 -11.52 12.14 -22.37
CA SER A 50 -11.40 12.28 -23.82
C SER A 50 -12.42 13.22 -24.46
N THR A 51 -13.00 14.14 -23.69
CA THR A 51 -13.94 15.16 -24.19
C THR A 51 -13.64 16.51 -23.53
N ASN A 52 -14.20 17.59 -24.10
CA ASN A 52 -14.25 18.92 -23.48
C ASN A 52 -15.53 19.13 -22.65
N LYS A 53 -16.23 18.05 -22.31
CA LYS A 53 -17.50 18.09 -21.60
C LYS A 53 -17.36 17.74 -20.14
N TYR A 54 -18.30 18.22 -19.34
CA TYR A 54 -18.38 18.06 -17.91
C TYR A 54 -19.72 17.47 -17.51
N LYS A 55 -19.81 16.96 -16.31
CA LYS A 55 -21.06 16.47 -15.72
C LYS A 55 -21.19 16.97 -14.28
N PHE A 56 -22.40 17.16 -13.83
CA PHE A 56 -22.71 17.33 -12.43
C PHE A 56 -23.88 16.44 -12.00
N ARG A 57 -23.94 16.15 -10.72
CA ARG A 57 -24.87 15.19 -10.13
C ARG A 57 -26.21 15.86 -9.82
N ILE A 58 -27.28 15.27 -10.29
CA ILE A 58 -28.65 15.64 -9.88
C ILE A 58 -29.07 14.84 -8.65
N ASN A 59 -28.88 13.53 -8.67
CA ASN A 59 -29.11 12.60 -7.57
C ASN A 59 -28.19 11.37 -7.74
N ASN A 60 -28.37 10.32 -6.95
CA ASN A 60 -27.53 9.12 -6.99
C ASN A 60 -27.48 8.44 -8.38
N GLY A 61 -28.55 8.48 -9.16
CA GLY A 61 -28.64 7.84 -10.47
C GLY A 61 -28.47 8.78 -11.67
N ASP A 62 -28.63 10.08 -11.50
CA ASP A 62 -28.82 11.00 -12.63
C ASP A 62 -27.78 12.10 -12.70
N ARG A 63 -27.42 12.48 -13.93
CA ARG A 63 -26.39 13.48 -14.27
C ARG A 63 -26.89 14.46 -15.32
N ILE A 64 -26.34 15.68 -15.28
CA ILE A 64 -26.40 16.64 -16.38
C ILE A 64 -25.01 16.71 -17.01
N VAL A 65 -24.94 16.55 -18.32
CA VAL A 65 -23.73 16.80 -19.10
C VAL A 65 -23.78 18.24 -19.61
N PHE A 66 -22.66 18.96 -19.47
CA PHE A 66 -22.50 20.35 -19.88
C PHE A 66 -21.12 20.60 -20.47
N GLU A 67 -20.94 21.74 -21.15
CA GLU A 67 -19.64 22.20 -21.62
C GLU A 67 -19.51 23.73 -21.42
N TYR A 68 -18.29 24.23 -21.48
CA TYR A 68 -18.00 25.64 -21.59
C TYR A 68 -17.90 25.98 -23.08
N GLY A 69 -18.62 26.96 -23.52
CA GLY A 69 -18.63 27.44 -24.91
C GLY A 69 -18.64 28.96 -24.95
N THR A 70 -18.15 29.52 -26.06
CA THR A 70 -18.23 30.98 -26.30
C THR A 70 -19.49 31.28 -27.06
N VAL A 71 -20.38 32.04 -26.44
CA VAL A 71 -21.62 32.55 -27.05
C VAL A 71 -21.62 34.06 -26.89
N ASP A 72 -21.78 34.80 -27.97
CA ASP A 72 -21.73 36.28 -28.00
C ASP A 72 -20.46 36.86 -27.34
N GLU A 73 -19.30 36.27 -27.70
CA GLU A 73 -17.98 36.67 -27.20
C GLU A 73 -17.75 36.44 -25.68
N LYS A 74 -18.65 35.78 -24.98
CA LYS A 74 -18.53 35.45 -23.55
C LYS A 74 -18.47 33.95 -23.34
N GLU A 75 -17.60 33.52 -22.45
CA GLU A 75 -17.58 32.14 -21.99
C GLU A 75 -18.82 31.87 -21.14
N GLN A 76 -19.60 30.88 -21.50
CA GLN A 76 -20.85 30.51 -20.84
C GLN A 76 -20.95 28.99 -20.71
N ILE A 77 -21.77 28.53 -19.75
CA ILE A 77 -22.09 27.12 -19.57
C ILE A 77 -23.25 26.76 -20.48
N ILE A 78 -23.08 25.71 -21.26
CA ILE A 78 -24.09 25.14 -22.13
C ILE A 78 -24.47 23.76 -21.61
N PHE A 79 -25.69 23.61 -21.09
CA PHE A 79 -26.17 22.32 -20.61
C PHE A 79 -26.67 21.50 -21.77
N LEU A 80 -26.07 20.28 -21.94
CA LEU A 80 -26.21 19.49 -23.15
C LEU A 80 -27.27 18.41 -23.05
N LYS A 81 -27.27 17.61 -21.97
CA LYS A 81 -28.19 16.48 -21.83
C LYS A 81 -28.31 15.99 -20.39
N TYR A 82 -29.54 15.53 -20.05
CA TYR A 82 -29.79 14.73 -18.84
C TYR A 82 -29.64 13.24 -19.19
N CYS A 83 -28.97 12.48 -18.32
CA CYS A 83 -28.79 11.06 -18.53
C CYS A 83 -28.59 10.31 -17.19
N HIS A 84 -28.85 9.01 -17.21
CA HIS A 84 -28.47 8.14 -16.13
C HIS A 84 -26.95 8.03 -16.06
N HIS A 85 -26.44 7.80 -14.88
CA HIS A 85 -25.00 7.76 -14.59
C HIS A 85 -24.24 6.77 -15.51
N ASP A 86 -24.83 5.64 -15.86
CA ASP A 86 -24.22 4.62 -16.75
C ASP A 86 -24.10 5.05 -18.22
N GLN A 87 -24.87 6.07 -18.63
CA GLN A 87 -24.95 6.54 -20.01
C GLN A 87 -24.09 7.76 -20.30
N GLN A 88 -23.53 8.40 -19.28
CA GLN A 88 -22.87 9.70 -19.36
C GLN A 88 -21.71 9.76 -20.38
N ILE A 89 -20.89 8.71 -20.47
CA ILE A 89 -19.74 8.62 -21.39
C ILE A 89 -20.25 8.52 -22.84
N ARG A 90 -21.21 7.64 -23.07
CA ARG A 90 -21.81 7.45 -24.36
C ARG A 90 -22.49 8.73 -24.84
N VAL A 91 -23.17 9.43 -23.92
CA VAL A 91 -23.79 10.72 -24.20
C VAL A 91 -22.75 11.78 -24.55
N ALA A 92 -21.68 11.90 -23.81
CA ALA A 92 -20.63 12.90 -24.03
C ALA A 92 -19.84 12.66 -25.33
N LYS A 93 -19.52 11.40 -25.66
CA LYS A 93 -18.76 11.05 -26.86
C LYS A 93 -19.60 11.17 -28.15
N ASN A 94 -20.89 10.85 -28.09
CA ASN A 94 -21.78 10.82 -29.25
C ASN A 94 -22.61 12.10 -29.40
N TYR A 95 -22.38 13.10 -28.56
CA TYR A 95 -23.13 14.33 -28.62
C TYR A 95 -22.69 15.15 -29.86
N THR A 96 -23.55 15.30 -30.83
CA THR A 96 -23.42 16.23 -31.95
C THR A 96 -24.15 17.53 -31.61
N ASN A 97 -23.52 18.68 -31.88
CA ASN A 97 -24.02 20.02 -31.53
C ASN A 97 -25.50 20.20 -31.91
N GLY A 98 -26.35 20.29 -30.88
CA GLY A 98 -27.75 20.65 -31.05
C GLY A 98 -27.93 22.17 -31.00
N ALA A 99 -29.08 22.66 -31.48
CA ALA A 99 -29.40 24.09 -31.37
C ALA A 99 -29.43 24.51 -29.89
N ILE A 100 -28.68 25.58 -29.57
CA ILE A 100 -28.62 26.21 -28.26
C ILE A 100 -29.83 27.14 -28.12
N MET A 101 -30.46 27.12 -26.96
CA MET A 101 -31.59 27.97 -26.61
C MET A 101 -31.32 28.70 -25.32
N ASP A 102 -31.70 29.96 -25.24
CA ASP A 102 -31.66 30.69 -23.95
C ASP A 102 -32.89 30.30 -23.11
N TYR A 103 -32.66 30.06 -21.83
CA TYR A 103 -33.71 29.77 -20.87
C TYR A 103 -33.74 30.92 -19.85
N GLU A 104 -34.85 31.68 -19.83
CA GLU A 104 -34.99 32.84 -18.94
C GLU A 104 -34.76 32.45 -17.49
N ILE A 105 -33.90 33.24 -16.78
CA ILE A 105 -33.56 33.01 -15.39
C ILE A 105 -34.62 33.70 -14.52
N ASP A 106 -35.39 32.91 -13.81
CA ASP A 106 -36.22 33.44 -12.71
C ASP A 106 -35.32 33.75 -11.51
N THR A 107 -35.37 34.98 -11.00
CA THR A 107 -34.48 35.52 -9.96
C THR A 107 -34.96 35.25 -8.52
N THR A 108 -35.92 34.34 -8.35
CA THR A 108 -36.34 33.93 -6.98
C THR A 108 -35.21 33.27 -6.22
N PRO A 109 -34.95 33.69 -4.96
CA PRO A 109 -33.85 33.08 -4.19
C PRO A 109 -34.15 31.63 -3.89
N TYR A 110 -33.14 30.79 -4.18
CA TYR A 110 -33.14 29.36 -3.85
C TYR A 110 -33.05 29.19 -2.33
N ILE A 111 -34.06 28.62 -1.70
CA ILE A 111 -34.04 28.24 -0.29
C ILE A 111 -33.31 26.88 -0.21
N GLU A 112 -32.21 26.86 0.54
CA GLU A 112 -31.40 25.64 0.81
C GLU A 112 -32.19 24.66 1.70
N GLU A 113 -33.20 23.99 1.19
CA GLU A 113 -33.84 22.88 1.88
C GLU A 113 -33.48 21.56 1.22
N GLU A 114 -32.95 20.65 2.03
CA GLU A 114 -32.52 19.27 1.72
C GLU A 114 -31.23 19.13 0.89
N ILE A 115 -30.13 19.53 1.47
CA ILE A 115 -28.81 19.01 1.13
C ILE A 115 -28.72 17.60 1.72
N ASP A 116 -28.42 16.65 0.84
CA ASP A 116 -28.13 15.28 1.22
C ASP A 116 -27.01 15.30 2.27
N LYS A 117 -27.32 15.05 3.55
CA LYS A 117 -26.43 15.19 4.71
C LYS A 117 -25.17 14.33 4.59
N ASP A 118 -25.19 13.34 3.72
CA ASP A 118 -24.08 12.41 3.50
C ASP A 118 -22.89 13.01 2.72
N ILE A 119 -23.04 14.22 2.15
CA ILE A 119 -21.99 14.87 1.33
C ILE A 119 -21.38 16.08 2.04
N ASP A 120 -21.97 16.59 3.08
CA ASP A 120 -21.62 17.88 3.70
C ASP A 120 -20.22 17.90 4.35
N TRP A 121 -19.70 16.77 4.79
CA TRP A 121 -18.38 16.65 5.39
C TRP A 121 -17.21 16.69 4.40
N TYR A 122 -17.40 16.14 3.18
CA TYR A 122 -16.35 16.09 2.15
C TYR A 122 -15.95 17.48 1.64
N ILE A 123 -16.78 18.46 1.88
CA ILE A 123 -16.76 19.80 1.31
C ILE A 123 -15.95 20.78 2.18
N LYS A 124 -15.64 20.45 3.42
CA LYS A 124 -15.02 21.34 4.39
C LYS A 124 -13.49 21.41 4.34
N SER A 125 -12.82 20.61 3.49
CA SER A 125 -11.36 20.55 3.46
C SER A 125 -10.72 21.70 2.67
N ASP A 126 -9.77 22.42 3.28
CA ASP A 126 -9.01 23.52 2.66
C ASP A 126 -8.16 23.08 1.45
N VAL A 127 -7.95 21.76 1.31
CA VAL A 127 -7.32 21.15 0.14
C VAL A 127 -8.12 21.46 -1.12
N TYR A 128 -9.45 21.32 -1.07
CA TYR A 128 -10.29 21.61 -2.23
C TYR A 128 -10.35 23.11 -2.56
N THR A 129 -10.12 23.97 -1.59
CA THR A 129 -10.01 25.42 -1.83
C THR A 129 -8.74 25.76 -2.62
N LYS A 130 -7.59 25.15 -2.27
CA LYS A 130 -6.35 25.28 -3.05
C LYS A 130 -6.45 24.61 -4.42
N LEU A 131 -7.18 23.50 -4.52
CA LEU A 131 -7.39 22.76 -5.76
C LEU A 131 -8.37 23.48 -6.70
N ALA A 132 -9.25 24.33 -6.19
CA ALA A 132 -10.13 25.18 -6.98
C ALA A 132 -9.36 26.28 -7.74
N GLU A 133 -8.23 26.73 -7.19
CA GLU A 133 -7.35 27.69 -7.86
C GLU A 133 -6.57 27.06 -9.04
N ILE A 134 -6.55 25.73 -9.14
CA ILE A 134 -5.82 24.95 -10.18
C ILE A 134 -6.78 24.48 -11.29
N GLN A 135 -7.85 25.23 -11.54
CA GLN A 135 -8.97 24.84 -12.40
C GLN A 135 -8.64 24.51 -13.86
N SER A 136 -7.51 24.92 -14.39
CA SER A 136 -7.22 24.73 -15.82
C SER A 136 -6.66 23.35 -16.18
N ASN A 137 -6.21 22.57 -15.20
CA ASN A 137 -5.43 21.36 -15.42
C ASN A 137 -5.96 20.08 -14.77
N ALA A 138 -7.21 20.07 -14.30
CA ALA A 138 -7.81 18.84 -13.78
C ALA A 138 -8.11 17.87 -14.92
N VAL A 139 -7.40 16.76 -14.98
CA VAL A 139 -7.73 15.63 -15.85
C VAL A 139 -8.66 14.70 -15.08
N VAL A 140 -9.92 14.67 -15.47
CA VAL A 140 -10.90 13.76 -14.88
C VAL A 140 -11.10 12.61 -15.85
N GLY A 141 -10.62 11.43 -15.47
CA GLY A 141 -11.00 10.18 -16.09
C GLY A 141 -12.40 9.76 -15.62
N ASP A 142 -13.03 8.82 -16.29
CA ASP A 142 -14.31 8.25 -15.87
C ASP A 142 -14.22 7.62 -14.47
N ASP A 143 -13.02 7.34 -14.04
CA ASP A 143 -12.70 6.57 -12.85
C ASP A 143 -11.85 7.31 -11.81
N PHE A 144 -11.30 8.49 -12.12
CA PHE A 144 -10.47 9.23 -11.14
C PHE A 144 -10.37 10.72 -11.44
N ILE A 145 -10.12 11.49 -10.41
CA ILE A 145 -9.81 12.91 -10.46
C ILE A 145 -8.31 13.05 -10.24
N SER A 146 -7.58 13.47 -11.26
CA SER A 146 -6.18 13.88 -11.11
C SER A 146 -6.11 15.39 -11.02
N LEU A 147 -5.50 15.89 -9.96
CA LEU A 147 -5.38 17.31 -9.70
C LEU A 147 -3.91 17.68 -9.78
N TYR A 148 -3.58 18.63 -10.66
CA TYR A 148 -2.24 19.21 -10.77
C TYR A 148 -2.14 20.38 -9.80
N VAL A 149 -1.15 20.34 -8.90
CA VAL A 149 -0.85 21.45 -8.00
C VAL A 149 0.14 22.42 -8.67
N ASP A 150 1.07 21.86 -9.44
CA ASP A 150 2.00 22.54 -10.34
C ASP A 150 2.51 21.55 -11.38
N GLU A 151 3.37 21.98 -12.32
CA GLU A 151 3.90 21.12 -13.39
C GLU A 151 4.67 19.89 -12.87
N ASN A 152 5.11 19.88 -11.61
CA ASN A 152 5.93 18.83 -11.00
C ASN A 152 5.17 18.02 -9.91
N ASN A 153 4.04 18.52 -9.40
CA ASN A 153 3.31 17.91 -8.29
C ASN A 153 1.90 17.49 -8.70
N LEU A 154 1.73 16.21 -8.91
CA LEU A 154 0.46 15.59 -9.22
C LEU A 154 -0.17 15.09 -7.93
N LEU A 155 -1.25 15.71 -7.47
CA LEU A 155 -2.04 15.15 -6.39
C LEU A 155 -2.82 13.94 -6.91
N PRO A 156 -2.72 12.78 -6.27
CA PRO A 156 -3.48 11.61 -6.68
C PRO A 156 -4.98 11.89 -6.53
N GLY A 157 -5.70 11.79 -7.63
CA GLY A 157 -7.15 11.81 -7.61
C GLY A 157 -7.73 10.54 -7.01
N LEU A 158 -9.00 10.57 -6.64
CA LEU A 158 -9.74 9.42 -6.15
C LEU A 158 -10.58 8.81 -7.27
N SER A 159 -10.54 7.49 -7.38
CA SER A 159 -11.55 6.77 -8.14
C SER A 159 -12.89 6.79 -7.39
N PHE A 160 -13.98 6.46 -8.10
CA PHE A 160 -15.28 6.34 -7.45
C PHE A 160 -15.26 5.30 -6.32
N GLU A 161 -14.61 4.15 -6.52
CA GLU A 161 -14.47 3.09 -5.53
C GLU A 161 -13.70 3.57 -4.28
N GLN A 162 -12.62 4.34 -4.49
CA GLN A 162 -11.86 4.94 -3.39
C GLN A 162 -12.69 5.96 -2.62
N PHE A 163 -13.48 6.77 -3.34
CA PHE A 163 -14.37 7.73 -2.73
C PHE A 163 -15.47 7.08 -1.88
N GLU A 164 -16.06 5.98 -2.35
CA GLU A 164 -17.03 5.22 -1.55
C GLU A 164 -16.43 4.82 -0.20
N CYS A 165 -15.18 4.34 -0.16
CA CYS A 165 -14.52 3.95 1.08
C CYS A 165 -14.36 5.11 2.07
N ILE A 166 -14.11 6.32 1.56
CA ILE A 166 -13.91 7.50 2.40
C ILE A 166 -15.24 8.02 2.93
N SER A 167 -16.29 7.95 2.12
CA SER A 167 -17.62 8.51 2.43
C SER A 167 -18.41 7.73 3.48
N VAL A 168 -17.95 6.54 3.87
CA VAL A 168 -18.61 5.73 4.89
C VAL A 168 -18.47 6.38 6.27
N ILE A 169 -19.60 6.53 6.96
CA ILE A 169 -19.70 7.04 8.34
C ILE A 169 -20.42 5.97 9.18
N ASP A 170 -20.07 5.91 10.47
CA ASP A 170 -20.71 5.05 11.46
C ASP A 170 -20.70 3.53 11.14
N LYS A 171 -19.70 3.08 10.38
CA LYS A 171 -19.45 1.65 10.13
C LYS A 171 -17.96 1.36 10.17
N PRO A 172 -17.55 0.19 10.67
CA PRO A 172 -16.18 -0.28 10.50
C PRO A 172 -15.87 -0.44 9.00
N ILE A 173 -14.69 -0.05 8.57
CA ILE A 173 -14.30 -0.06 7.16
C ILE A 173 -13.19 -1.08 6.94
N ILE A 174 -13.39 -1.96 5.97
CA ILE A 174 -12.38 -2.91 5.50
C ILE A 174 -12.14 -2.63 4.01
N VAL A 175 -10.97 -2.14 3.68
CA VAL A 175 -10.55 -1.91 2.29
C VAL A 175 -9.46 -2.90 1.94
N LEU A 176 -9.80 -3.85 1.10
CA LEU A 176 -8.83 -4.75 0.48
C LEU A 176 -8.50 -4.21 -0.92
N GLY A 177 -7.31 -4.46 -1.39
CA GLY A 177 -6.98 -4.03 -2.76
C GLY A 177 -5.58 -4.45 -3.17
N CYS A 178 -5.37 -4.50 -4.48
CA CYS A 178 -4.11 -4.88 -5.07
C CYS A 178 -2.97 -3.90 -4.79
N ALA A 179 -1.75 -4.31 -5.08
CA ALA A 179 -0.58 -3.43 -5.05
C ALA A 179 -0.79 -2.23 -5.98
N GLY A 180 -0.55 -1.01 -5.48
CA GLY A 180 -0.73 0.19 -6.30
C GLY A 180 -2.18 0.61 -6.54
N SER A 181 -3.16 0.09 -5.80
CA SER A 181 -4.57 0.50 -5.88
C SER A 181 -4.90 1.81 -5.15
N GLY A 182 -3.94 2.40 -4.45
CA GLY A 182 -4.12 3.67 -3.75
C GLY A 182 -4.72 3.57 -2.36
N LYS A 183 -4.64 2.43 -1.68
CA LYS A 183 -5.10 2.24 -0.29
C LYS A 183 -4.62 3.33 0.66
N THR A 184 -3.34 3.63 0.65
CA THR A 184 -2.75 4.70 1.49
C THR A 184 -3.34 6.08 1.19
N ILE A 185 -3.72 6.36 -0.06
CA ILE A 185 -4.40 7.61 -0.42
C ILE A 185 -5.81 7.68 0.19
N ILE A 186 -6.53 6.54 0.23
CA ILE A 186 -7.82 6.44 0.92
C ILE A 186 -7.65 6.78 2.40
N ALA A 187 -6.62 6.20 3.07
CA ALA A 187 -6.31 6.50 4.46
C ALA A 187 -6.06 8.00 4.70
N ILE A 188 -5.20 8.61 3.85
CA ILE A 188 -4.85 10.03 3.95
C ILE A 188 -6.10 10.92 3.81
N GLN A 189 -6.95 10.63 2.84
CA GLN A 189 -8.18 11.37 2.60
C GLN A 189 -9.19 11.20 3.75
N LYS A 190 -9.29 9.98 4.31
CA LYS A 190 -10.11 9.73 5.50
C LYS A 190 -9.61 10.51 6.71
N MET A 191 -8.29 10.59 6.89
CA MET A 191 -7.69 11.42 7.94
C MET A 191 -7.98 12.91 7.76
N ALA A 192 -7.88 13.40 6.53
CA ALA A 192 -8.20 14.80 6.23
C ALA A 192 -9.66 15.11 6.56
N MET A 193 -10.57 14.22 6.19
CA MET A 193 -11.97 14.31 6.59
C MET A 193 -12.16 14.31 8.11
N ASN A 194 -11.54 13.35 8.80
CA ASN A 194 -11.66 13.25 10.25
C ASN A 194 -11.12 14.49 10.97
N ASN A 195 -10.05 15.08 10.42
CA ASN A 195 -9.49 16.34 10.95
C ASN A 195 -10.48 17.51 10.86
N GLU A 196 -11.27 17.60 9.79
CA GLU A 196 -12.33 18.60 9.66
C GLU A 196 -13.45 18.39 10.70
N LEU A 197 -13.72 17.13 11.05
CA LEU A 197 -14.65 16.75 12.11
C LEU A 197 -14.06 16.89 13.51
N GLN A 198 -12.79 17.33 13.63
CA GLN A 198 -12.03 17.44 14.86
C GLN A 198 -11.83 16.10 15.60
N TYR A 199 -11.83 14.99 14.87
CA TYR A 199 -11.56 13.67 15.42
C TYR A 199 -10.07 13.48 15.66
N LYS A 200 -9.70 13.07 16.87
CA LYS A 200 -8.34 12.60 17.18
C LYS A 200 -8.10 11.28 16.49
N THR A 201 -7.46 11.32 15.32
CA THR A 201 -7.25 10.14 14.47
C THR A 201 -5.83 9.61 14.65
N LEU A 202 -5.72 8.30 14.90
CA LEU A 202 -4.47 7.57 14.91
C LEU A 202 -4.31 6.81 13.59
N TYR A 203 -3.22 7.11 12.86
CA TYR A 203 -2.79 6.33 11.70
C TYR A 203 -1.64 5.42 12.10
N LEU A 204 -1.83 4.13 11.92
CA LEU A 204 -0.85 3.08 12.17
C LEU A 204 -0.50 2.33 10.89
N THR A 205 0.74 1.89 10.80
CA THR A 205 1.23 0.99 9.76
C THR A 205 2.37 0.13 10.30
N THR A 206 2.82 -0.84 9.53
CA THR A 206 3.92 -1.74 9.92
C THR A 206 5.30 -1.10 9.74
N THR A 207 5.46 -0.19 8.76
CA THR A 207 6.77 0.34 8.38
C THR A 207 6.88 1.86 8.52
N ARG A 208 8.01 2.36 9.01
CA ARG A 208 8.29 3.80 9.20
C ARG A 208 8.32 4.57 7.88
N ASN A 209 8.67 3.92 6.80
CA ASN A 209 8.71 4.50 5.46
C ASN A 209 7.37 5.05 5.00
N ILE A 210 6.32 4.28 5.26
CA ILE A 210 4.96 4.68 4.93
C ILE A 210 4.58 5.91 5.75
N ILE A 211 4.97 5.99 7.02
CA ILE A 211 4.71 7.15 7.88
C ILE A 211 5.25 8.44 7.27
N ASN A 212 6.53 8.46 6.89
CA ASN A 212 7.15 9.65 6.31
C ASN A 212 6.43 10.09 5.02
N ARG A 213 6.19 9.14 4.12
CA ARG A 213 5.48 9.39 2.86
C ARG A 213 4.04 9.89 3.10
N VAL A 214 3.33 9.27 4.03
CA VAL A 214 1.96 9.66 4.40
C VAL A 214 1.93 11.05 4.97
N GLN A 215 2.84 11.39 5.88
CA GLN A 215 2.95 12.72 6.46
C GLN A 215 3.23 13.79 5.39
N ASP A 216 4.13 13.51 4.44
CA ASP A 216 4.45 14.46 3.38
C ASP A 216 3.27 14.66 2.42
N ILE A 217 2.58 13.61 2.03
CA ILE A 217 1.37 13.72 1.22
C ILE A 217 0.26 14.40 2.03
N TYR A 218 0.09 14.04 3.31
CA TYR A 218 -0.95 14.63 4.17
C TYR A 218 -0.79 16.15 4.33
N LYS A 219 0.45 16.65 4.42
CA LYS A 219 0.73 18.11 4.49
C LYS A 219 0.19 18.84 3.26
N ILE A 220 0.12 18.18 2.11
CA ILE A 220 -0.43 18.76 0.89
C ILE A 220 -1.96 18.86 0.99
N TYR A 221 -2.60 17.85 1.60
CA TYR A 221 -4.06 17.78 1.73
C TYR A 221 -4.63 18.61 2.89
N SER A 222 -3.86 18.80 3.96
CA SER A 222 -4.33 19.53 5.14
C SER A 222 -3.21 20.34 5.78
N LEU A 223 -3.44 21.63 5.95
CA LEU A 223 -2.52 22.53 6.63
C LEU A 223 -2.55 22.35 8.15
N ASN A 224 -3.64 21.83 8.69
CA ASN A 224 -3.83 21.62 10.12
C ASN A 224 -3.68 20.13 10.46
N GLN A 225 -2.64 19.79 11.22
CA GLN A 225 -2.36 18.43 11.68
C GLN A 225 -2.69 18.19 13.15
N GLN A 226 -3.43 19.10 13.77
CA GLN A 226 -3.59 19.17 15.22
C GLN A 226 -4.18 17.89 15.84
N TYR A 227 -5.05 17.20 15.10
CA TYR A 227 -5.80 16.06 15.61
C TYR A 227 -5.26 14.70 15.15
N ASN A 228 -4.20 14.68 14.33
CA ASN A 228 -3.71 13.43 13.73
C ASN A 228 -2.38 12.98 14.35
N VAL A 229 -2.33 11.69 14.68
CA VAL A 229 -1.14 11.01 15.19
C VAL A 229 -0.71 9.96 14.17
N PHE A 230 0.58 9.96 13.80
CA PHE A 230 1.16 9.02 12.87
C PHE A 230 2.22 8.19 13.57
N SER A 231 2.11 6.87 13.51
CA SER A 231 3.10 5.98 14.13
C SER A 231 3.19 4.64 13.40
N THR A 232 4.32 3.96 13.55
CA THR A 232 4.34 2.53 13.30
C THR A 232 3.74 1.80 14.49
N PHE A 233 3.27 0.56 14.30
CA PHE A 233 2.77 -0.26 15.39
C PHE A 233 3.85 -0.47 16.47
N VAL A 234 5.08 -0.72 16.05
CA VAL A 234 6.24 -0.90 16.95
C VAL A 234 6.53 0.37 17.74
N ASP A 235 6.64 1.54 17.08
CA ASP A 235 6.93 2.80 17.78
C ASP A 235 5.79 3.19 18.73
N PHE A 236 4.56 2.95 18.33
CA PHE A 236 3.38 3.20 19.15
C PHE A 236 3.40 2.37 20.43
N CYS A 237 3.56 1.04 20.31
CA CYS A 237 3.64 0.17 21.47
C CYS A 237 4.86 0.51 22.35
N SER A 238 6.02 0.76 21.74
CA SER A 238 7.25 1.13 22.47
C SER A 238 7.06 2.42 23.27
N THR A 239 6.37 3.40 22.70
CA THR A 239 6.09 4.68 23.38
C THR A 239 5.18 4.48 24.61
N ILE A 240 4.12 3.69 24.46
CA ILE A 240 3.19 3.37 25.56
C ILE A 240 3.91 2.62 26.68
N LEU A 241 4.80 1.69 26.32
CA LEU A 241 5.55 0.87 27.27
C LEU A 241 6.77 1.59 27.86
N GLY A 242 7.07 2.82 27.43
CA GLY A 242 8.24 3.57 27.86
C GLY A 242 9.57 2.94 27.43
N LEU A 243 9.57 2.14 26.35
CA LEU A 243 10.75 1.47 25.84
C LEU A 243 11.57 2.42 24.95
N ASN A 244 12.85 2.57 25.27
CA ASN A 244 13.77 3.35 24.45
C ASN A 244 14.47 2.44 23.43
N THR A 245 14.12 2.56 22.15
CA THR A 245 14.74 1.83 21.02
C THR A 245 14.87 0.32 21.27
N PRO A 246 13.78 -0.41 21.49
CA PRO A 246 13.83 -1.84 21.70
C PRO A 246 14.35 -2.57 20.45
N ILE A 247 15.07 -3.67 20.65
CA ILE A 247 15.48 -4.55 19.55
C ILE A 247 14.31 -5.45 19.21
N ILE A 248 13.83 -5.33 17.96
CA ILE A 248 12.71 -6.10 17.44
C ILE A 248 13.24 -7.20 16.54
N ILE A 249 12.84 -8.42 16.84
CA ILE A 249 13.25 -9.63 16.12
C ILE A 249 12.23 -9.94 15.03
N ASP A 250 12.72 -10.07 13.79
CA ASP A 250 11.93 -10.47 12.62
C ASP A 250 12.15 -11.95 12.25
N ALA A 251 11.53 -12.40 11.15
CA ALA A 251 11.64 -13.76 10.65
C ALA A 251 13.08 -14.18 10.30
N ASP A 252 13.86 -13.25 9.76
CA ASP A 252 15.26 -13.52 9.40
C ASP A 252 16.15 -13.60 10.62
N ASP A 253 15.90 -12.75 11.63
CA ASP A 253 16.61 -12.79 12.92
C ASP A 253 16.28 -14.08 13.69
N PHE A 254 15.01 -14.50 13.63
CA PHE A 254 14.60 -15.81 14.16
C PHE A 254 15.34 -16.96 13.47
N ALA A 255 15.43 -16.95 12.14
CA ALA A 255 16.17 -17.97 11.40
C ALA A 255 17.66 -17.98 11.77
N ALA A 256 18.27 -16.81 11.97
CA ALA A 256 19.65 -16.69 12.43
C ALA A 256 19.82 -17.26 13.85
N TRP A 257 18.90 -17.00 14.78
CA TRP A 257 18.88 -17.57 16.11
C TRP A 257 18.69 -19.09 16.06
N LEU A 258 17.73 -19.60 15.27
CA LEU A 258 17.45 -21.02 15.12
C LEU A 258 18.70 -21.77 14.66
N ASN A 259 19.43 -21.22 13.70
CA ASN A 259 20.68 -21.80 13.16
C ASN A 259 21.81 -21.91 14.20
N GLN A 260 21.79 -21.04 15.22
CA GLN A 260 22.77 -21.04 16.31
C GLN A 260 22.30 -21.80 17.56
N SER A 261 21.03 -22.18 17.59
CA SER A 261 20.42 -22.87 18.72
C SER A 261 20.68 -24.39 18.68
N LYS A 262 20.26 -25.07 19.73
CA LYS A 262 20.25 -26.56 19.76
C LYS A 262 19.33 -27.19 18.72
N PHE A 263 18.49 -26.38 18.06
CA PHE A 263 17.56 -26.77 17.02
C PHE A 263 18.07 -26.47 15.59
N SER A 264 19.36 -26.20 15.43
CA SER A 264 19.96 -25.84 14.12
C SER A 264 19.72 -26.88 13.01
N SER A 265 19.51 -28.15 13.37
CA SER A 265 19.11 -29.18 12.41
C SER A 265 17.78 -28.93 11.71
N PHE A 266 16.93 -28.06 12.25
CA PHE A 266 15.62 -27.70 11.70
C PHE A 266 15.62 -26.38 10.93
N ILE A 267 16.78 -25.82 10.62
CA ILE A 267 16.91 -24.54 9.88
C ILE A 267 16.21 -24.56 8.52
N TYR A 268 16.09 -25.72 7.88
CA TYR A 268 15.36 -25.89 6.64
C TYR A 268 13.85 -25.67 6.76
N MET A 269 13.30 -25.73 7.99
CA MET A 269 11.91 -25.45 8.33
C MET A 269 11.71 -24.07 8.96
N ALA A 270 12.71 -23.19 8.96
CA ALA A 270 12.65 -21.93 9.70
C ALA A 270 11.43 -21.08 9.36
N GLN A 271 11.04 -20.99 8.09
CA GLN A 271 9.86 -20.24 7.65
C GLN A 271 8.55 -20.82 8.20
N GLU A 272 8.42 -22.14 8.14
CA GLU A 272 7.27 -22.87 8.66
C GLU A 272 7.16 -22.71 10.18
N ILE A 273 8.26 -22.89 10.89
CA ILE A 273 8.32 -22.76 12.36
C ILE A 273 8.00 -21.34 12.76
N TRP A 274 8.57 -20.33 12.06
CA TRP A 274 8.27 -18.93 12.32
C TRP A 274 6.80 -18.62 12.09
N PHE A 275 6.23 -19.09 10.97
CA PHE A 275 4.83 -18.91 10.65
C PHE A 275 3.93 -19.41 11.79
N GLU A 276 4.19 -20.63 12.28
CA GLU A 276 3.41 -21.23 13.36
C GLU A 276 3.60 -20.51 14.70
N ILE A 277 4.82 -20.11 15.04
CA ILE A 277 5.09 -19.34 16.26
C ILE A 277 4.41 -17.97 16.18
N ASN A 278 4.61 -17.24 15.09
CA ASN A 278 4.11 -15.87 14.96
C ASN A 278 2.58 -15.79 14.88
N ASN A 279 1.94 -16.69 14.13
CA ASN A 279 0.48 -16.61 13.93
C ASN A 279 -0.32 -17.34 15.00
N THR A 280 0.18 -18.49 15.47
CA THR A 280 -0.57 -19.35 16.36
C THR A 280 -0.11 -19.22 17.80
N ILE A 281 1.14 -19.64 18.10
CA ILE A 281 1.60 -19.78 19.50
C ILE A 281 1.70 -18.42 20.20
N LYS A 282 2.26 -17.40 19.53
CA LYS A 282 2.41 -16.04 20.04
C LYS A 282 1.32 -15.09 19.54
N GLY A 283 0.83 -15.30 18.32
CA GLY A 283 -0.08 -14.39 17.64
C GLY A 283 -1.51 -14.42 18.14
N LYS A 284 -1.98 -15.57 18.64
CA LYS A 284 -3.34 -15.70 19.18
C LYS A 284 -3.42 -15.24 20.62
N LEU A 285 -4.62 -14.81 21.01
CA LEU A 285 -4.93 -14.50 22.42
C LEU A 285 -5.00 -15.79 23.22
N SER A 286 -4.21 -15.89 24.28
CA SER A 286 -4.30 -17.01 25.21
C SER A 286 -5.44 -16.81 26.20
N PRO A 287 -6.41 -17.72 26.26
CA PRO A 287 -7.43 -17.70 27.31
C PRO A 287 -6.87 -17.70 28.73
N SER A 288 -5.68 -18.28 28.92
CA SER A 288 -4.94 -18.28 30.19
C SER A 288 -4.17 -16.98 30.46
N GLY A 289 -4.17 -16.02 29.53
CA GLY A 289 -3.54 -14.71 29.70
C GLY A 289 -2.01 -14.69 29.51
N GLY A 290 -1.41 -15.71 28.89
CA GLY A 290 0.04 -15.80 28.67
C GLY A 290 0.57 -15.07 27.43
N LYS A 291 1.89 -14.81 27.39
CA LYS A 291 2.59 -14.37 26.16
C LYS A 291 2.48 -15.42 25.05
N LEU A 292 2.57 -16.68 25.42
CA LEU A 292 2.40 -17.84 24.54
C LEU A 292 1.08 -18.53 24.89
N LEU A 293 0.48 -19.19 23.91
CA LEU A 293 -0.53 -20.20 24.20
C LEU A 293 0.11 -21.29 25.10
N THR A 294 -0.68 -21.90 25.98
CA THR A 294 -0.24 -23.11 26.67
C THR A 294 -0.19 -24.30 25.69
N ALA A 295 0.53 -25.36 26.03
CA ALA A 295 0.61 -26.55 25.17
C ALA A 295 -0.77 -27.14 24.89
N SER A 296 -1.69 -27.12 25.86
CA SER A 296 -3.07 -27.59 25.68
C SER A 296 -3.91 -26.68 24.79
N GLU A 297 -3.77 -25.36 24.89
CA GLU A 297 -4.42 -24.39 24.01
C GLU A 297 -3.93 -24.54 22.58
N TYR A 298 -2.61 -24.66 22.38
CA TYR A 298 -1.99 -24.87 21.08
C TYR A 298 -2.50 -26.17 20.43
N HIS A 299 -2.47 -27.27 21.19
CA HIS A 299 -2.98 -28.55 20.73
C HIS A 299 -4.47 -28.49 20.34
N SER A 300 -5.29 -27.78 21.11
CA SER A 300 -6.72 -27.65 20.81
C SER A 300 -7.03 -26.94 19.48
N ILE A 301 -6.13 -26.07 19.04
CA ILE A 301 -6.23 -25.38 17.74
C ILE A 301 -5.83 -26.33 16.60
N ASN A 302 -4.83 -27.17 16.83
CA ASN A 302 -4.25 -28.07 15.83
C ASN A 302 -4.84 -29.51 15.86
N ILE A 303 -6.02 -29.68 16.41
CA ILE A 303 -6.65 -31.00 16.65
C ILE A 303 -6.71 -31.88 15.39
N ASN A 304 -6.71 -31.28 14.19
CA ASN A 304 -6.71 -31.98 12.91
C ASN A 304 -5.30 -32.25 12.37
N CYS A 305 -4.25 -31.82 13.08
CA CYS A 305 -2.87 -32.06 12.69
C CYS A 305 -2.46 -33.48 13.13
N CYS A 306 -2.10 -34.33 12.17
CA CYS A 306 -1.80 -35.75 12.45
C CYS A 306 -0.40 -35.95 13.05
N ASP A 307 0.47 -34.93 13.13
CA ASP A 307 1.86 -35.05 13.59
C ASP A 307 2.09 -34.37 14.94
N LEU A 308 1.73 -35.07 16.01
CA LEU A 308 1.97 -34.66 17.39
C LEU A 308 3.46 -34.43 17.72
N LYS A 309 4.39 -35.10 17.05
CA LYS A 309 5.83 -34.94 17.29
C LYS A 309 6.30 -33.58 16.75
N ARG A 310 5.83 -33.23 15.58
CA ARG A 310 6.10 -31.93 14.96
C ARG A 310 5.52 -30.79 15.82
N GLU A 311 4.28 -30.90 16.24
CA GLU A 311 3.60 -29.94 17.13
C GLU A 311 4.40 -29.71 18.41
N HIS A 312 4.79 -30.80 19.08
CA HIS A 312 5.58 -30.76 20.30
C HIS A 312 6.97 -30.09 20.08
N LEU A 313 7.63 -30.40 18.97
CA LEU A 313 8.90 -29.79 18.59
C LEU A 313 8.77 -28.27 18.38
N ILE A 314 7.78 -27.84 17.60
CA ILE A 314 7.58 -26.41 17.32
C ILE A 314 7.27 -25.67 18.63
N TYR A 315 6.46 -26.25 19.51
CA TYR A 315 6.15 -25.67 20.81
C TYR A 315 7.41 -25.55 21.70
N GLN A 316 8.28 -26.56 21.74
CA GLN A 316 9.56 -26.49 22.44
C GLN A 316 10.46 -25.39 21.87
N ILE A 317 10.52 -25.25 20.54
CA ILE A 317 11.28 -24.16 19.90
C ILE A 317 10.70 -22.80 20.30
N ALA A 318 9.39 -22.64 20.33
CA ALA A 318 8.71 -21.41 20.75
C ALA A 318 9.05 -21.01 22.20
N GLN A 319 9.09 -21.99 23.12
CA GLN A 319 9.45 -21.76 24.53
C GLN A 319 10.92 -21.30 24.68
N GLU A 320 11.84 -21.97 23.97
CA GLU A 320 13.28 -21.60 24.00
C GLU A 320 13.52 -20.22 23.34
N TYR A 321 12.80 -19.95 22.24
CA TYR A 321 12.84 -18.66 21.58
C TYR A 321 12.36 -17.55 22.52
N GLN A 322 11.22 -17.73 23.20
CA GLN A 322 10.73 -16.76 24.17
C GLN A 322 11.72 -16.57 25.34
N SER A 323 12.29 -17.68 25.85
CA SER A 323 13.31 -17.60 26.91
C SER A 323 14.54 -16.81 26.48
N TRP A 324 14.95 -16.96 25.21
CA TRP A 324 16.05 -16.19 24.63
C TRP A 324 15.70 -14.70 24.50
N LEU A 325 14.49 -14.37 24.03
CA LEU A 325 14.02 -12.98 23.96
C LEU A 325 14.03 -12.32 25.34
N ASP A 326 13.44 -12.98 26.33
CA ASP A 326 13.37 -12.48 27.70
C ASP A 326 14.78 -12.28 28.33
N ALA A 327 15.68 -13.23 28.11
CA ALA A 327 17.06 -13.15 28.63
C ALA A 327 17.88 -12.01 28.01
N LYS A 328 17.58 -11.65 26.74
CA LYS A 328 18.26 -10.58 26.01
C LYS A 328 17.53 -9.23 26.09
N ASN A 329 16.35 -9.19 26.66
CA ASN A 329 15.45 -8.04 26.62
C ASN A 329 15.14 -7.62 25.18
N TYR A 330 14.94 -8.61 24.29
CA TYR A 330 14.48 -8.45 22.92
C TYR A 330 12.97 -8.67 22.85
N PHE A 331 12.36 -8.16 21.81
CA PHE A 331 10.93 -8.27 21.58
C PHE A 331 10.66 -8.71 20.13
N ASP A 332 9.58 -9.38 19.90
CA ASP A 332 8.92 -9.38 18.60
C ASP A 332 7.62 -8.57 18.66
N CYS A 333 6.95 -8.40 17.53
CA CYS A 333 5.73 -7.60 17.47
C CYS A 333 4.59 -8.14 18.34
N ASN A 334 4.54 -9.47 18.59
CA ASN A 334 3.54 -10.08 19.47
C ASN A 334 3.85 -9.86 20.96
N ASP A 335 5.14 -9.79 21.35
CA ASP A 335 5.53 -9.41 22.70
C ASP A 335 5.14 -7.97 23.01
N LEU A 336 5.36 -7.05 22.08
CA LEU A 336 4.93 -5.66 22.20
C LEU A 336 3.40 -5.56 22.34
N ALA A 337 2.68 -6.29 21.47
CA ALA A 337 1.22 -6.33 21.52
C ALA A 337 0.72 -6.87 22.87
N TYR A 338 1.27 -7.98 23.35
CA TYR A 338 0.93 -8.55 24.65
C TYR A 338 1.19 -7.55 25.78
N SER A 339 2.36 -6.94 25.79
CA SER A 339 2.72 -5.97 26.83
C SER A 339 1.81 -4.73 26.79
N ALA A 340 1.47 -4.24 25.60
CA ALA A 340 0.53 -3.13 25.43
C ALA A 340 -0.86 -3.47 25.98
N LEU A 341 -1.39 -4.69 25.72
CA LEU A 341 -2.69 -5.13 26.24
C LEU A 341 -2.72 -5.25 27.77
N THR A 342 -1.57 -5.36 28.45
CA THR A 342 -1.49 -5.40 29.91
C THR A 342 -1.37 -4.00 30.53
N THR A 343 -1.37 -2.94 29.74
CA THR A 343 -1.28 -1.54 30.17
C THR A 343 -2.57 -0.79 29.84
N SER A 344 -2.72 0.43 30.38
CA SER A 344 -3.79 1.33 29.97
C SER A 344 -3.48 1.94 28.60
N LEU A 345 -4.28 1.61 27.60
CA LEU A 345 -4.15 2.14 26.26
C LEU A 345 -4.79 3.54 26.15
N PRO A 346 -4.20 4.46 25.36
CA PRO A 346 -4.83 5.73 25.04
C PRO A 346 -6.04 5.51 24.12
N SER A 347 -7.08 6.36 24.24
CA SER A 347 -8.25 6.32 23.37
C SER A 347 -8.16 7.37 22.26
N TYR A 348 -8.64 7.01 21.07
CA TYR A 348 -8.74 7.85 19.88
C TYR A 348 -10.16 7.84 19.35
N ASP A 349 -10.57 8.95 18.73
CA ASP A 349 -11.89 9.03 18.09
C ASP A 349 -11.97 8.16 16.85
N TYR A 350 -10.86 7.98 16.14
CA TYR A 350 -10.77 7.14 14.94
C TYR A 350 -9.40 6.46 14.82
N VAL A 351 -9.38 5.21 14.37
CA VAL A 351 -8.15 4.45 14.16
C VAL A 351 -8.09 3.95 12.72
N ILE A 352 -6.99 4.21 12.04
CA ILE A 352 -6.71 3.71 10.69
C ILE A 352 -5.46 2.84 10.77
N PHE A 353 -5.55 1.61 10.27
CA PHE A 353 -4.39 0.72 10.14
C PHE A 353 -4.17 0.36 8.67
N ASP A 354 -3.01 0.74 8.13
CA ASP A 354 -2.56 0.40 6.78
C ASP A 354 -1.60 -0.80 6.83
N GLU A 355 -1.62 -1.66 5.81
CA GLU A 355 -0.95 -2.97 5.76
C GLU A 355 -1.49 -3.97 6.78
N ALA A 356 -2.83 -4.04 6.94
CA ALA A 356 -3.49 -4.90 7.91
C ALA A 356 -3.30 -6.41 7.65
N GLU A 357 -2.83 -6.81 6.47
CA GLU A 357 -2.51 -8.20 6.13
C GLU A 357 -1.42 -8.83 7.01
N GLU A 358 -0.64 -8.03 7.70
CA GLU A 358 0.41 -8.49 8.59
C GLU A 358 -0.03 -8.62 10.06
N LEU A 359 -1.29 -8.28 10.37
CA LEU A 359 -1.80 -8.30 11.73
C LEU A 359 -2.06 -9.71 12.24
N THR A 360 -1.53 -10.02 13.41
CA THR A 360 -1.94 -11.17 14.22
C THR A 360 -3.19 -10.85 15.05
N GLU A 361 -3.83 -11.86 15.63
CA GLU A 361 -4.98 -11.66 16.52
C GLU A 361 -4.67 -10.73 17.69
N LYS A 362 -3.50 -10.91 18.31
CA LYS A 362 -3.06 -10.13 19.46
C LYS A 362 -2.84 -8.67 19.10
N GLN A 363 -2.24 -8.41 17.94
CA GLN A 363 -2.04 -7.06 17.43
C GLN A 363 -3.37 -6.39 17.05
N LEU A 364 -4.28 -7.13 16.43
CA LEU A 364 -5.64 -6.64 16.14
C LEU A 364 -6.40 -6.26 17.42
N GLU A 365 -6.23 -7.03 18.50
CA GLU A 365 -6.86 -6.72 19.79
C GLU A 365 -6.38 -5.36 20.33
N VAL A 366 -5.07 -5.06 20.23
CA VAL A 366 -4.56 -3.72 20.57
C VAL A 366 -5.30 -2.64 19.78
N ILE A 367 -5.42 -2.80 18.46
CA ILE A 367 -6.07 -1.81 17.59
C ILE A 367 -7.53 -1.60 17.97
N VAL A 368 -8.27 -2.68 18.26
CA VAL A 368 -9.68 -2.61 18.65
C VAL A 368 -9.88 -1.89 19.97
N GLN A 369 -8.92 -2.01 20.91
CA GLN A 369 -8.98 -1.32 22.21
C GLN A 369 -8.54 0.15 22.18
N LEU A 370 -8.03 0.66 21.04
CA LEU A 370 -7.63 2.06 20.91
C LEU A 370 -8.79 3.02 20.64
N THR A 371 -10.01 2.52 20.48
CA THR A 371 -11.23 3.34 20.33
C THR A 371 -12.41 2.69 21.01
N ASP A 372 -13.27 3.52 21.60
CA ASP A 372 -14.49 3.06 22.25
C ASP A 372 -15.56 2.59 21.24
N LYS A 373 -15.42 2.99 19.97
CA LYS A 373 -16.39 2.69 18.91
C LYS A 373 -15.75 1.86 17.81
N ILE A 374 -16.11 0.58 17.71
CA ILE A 374 -15.63 -0.30 16.63
C ILE A 374 -15.97 0.26 15.23
N ASN A 375 -17.03 1.06 15.10
CA ASN A 375 -17.43 1.74 13.87
C ASN A 375 -16.38 2.76 13.38
N ASN A 376 -15.49 3.20 14.26
CA ASN A 376 -14.46 4.18 13.95
C ASN A 376 -13.09 3.52 13.69
N ILE A 377 -13.10 2.30 13.16
CA ILE A 377 -11.89 1.59 12.74
C ILE A 377 -11.93 1.39 11.22
N MET A 378 -10.81 1.72 10.58
CA MET A 378 -10.56 1.46 9.17
C MET A 378 -9.31 0.59 9.03
N LEU A 379 -9.46 -0.57 8.42
CA LEU A 379 -8.37 -1.48 8.08
C LEU A 379 -8.17 -1.49 6.57
N LEU A 380 -6.93 -1.28 6.12
CA LEU A 380 -6.55 -1.35 4.71
C LEU A 380 -5.48 -2.44 4.54
N GLY A 381 -5.65 -3.31 3.54
CA GLY A 381 -4.72 -4.41 3.35
C GLY A 381 -4.68 -4.96 1.93
N ASP A 382 -3.66 -5.77 1.67
CA ASP A 382 -3.48 -6.51 0.43
C ASP A 382 -3.28 -7.99 0.74
N THR A 383 -4.27 -8.79 0.43
CA THR A 383 -4.26 -10.23 0.74
C THR A 383 -3.11 -11.00 0.10
N ASN A 384 -2.51 -10.43 -0.94
CA ASN A 384 -1.44 -11.05 -1.70
C ASN A 384 -0.05 -10.58 -1.25
N GLN A 385 0.04 -9.64 -0.30
CA GLN A 385 1.30 -9.16 0.27
C GLN A 385 1.63 -9.73 1.66
N SER A 386 0.77 -10.55 2.25
CA SER A 386 1.06 -11.20 3.53
C SER A 386 2.16 -12.25 3.38
N LEU A 387 3.28 -12.07 4.08
CA LEU A 387 4.39 -13.03 4.09
C LEU A 387 4.35 -13.97 5.29
N HIS A 388 3.87 -13.51 6.42
CA HIS A 388 4.02 -14.19 7.70
C HIS A 388 2.71 -14.41 8.44
N THR A 389 1.56 -14.07 7.84
CA THR A 389 0.25 -14.25 8.46
C THR A 389 -0.71 -15.02 7.54
N ASP A 390 -1.68 -15.67 8.14
CA ASP A 390 -2.74 -16.43 7.48
C ASP A 390 -3.99 -15.58 7.19
N MET A 391 -3.89 -14.26 7.37
CA MET A 391 -5.00 -13.31 7.26
C MET A 391 -6.18 -13.57 8.21
N THR A 392 -5.94 -14.27 9.27
CA THR A 392 -6.95 -14.54 10.31
C THR A 392 -7.53 -13.23 10.88
N PHE A 393 -6.77 -12.10 10.82
CA PHE A 393 -7.22 -10.79 11.26
C PHE A 393 -8.57 -10.40 10.67
N LEU A 394 -8.79 -10.69 9.39
CA LEU A 394 -10.02 -10.31 8.69
C LEU A 394 -11.24 -11.05 9.28
N LYS A 395 -11.11 -12.38 9.46
CA LYS A 395 -12.15 -13.19 10.08
C LYS A 395 -12.42 -12.77 11.52
N LEU A 396 -11.36 -12.49 12.27
CA LEU A 396 -11.44 -12.06 13.66
C LEU A 396 -12.04 -10.67 13.80
N PHE A 397 -11.64 -9.72 12.94
CA PHE A 397 -12.23 -8.39 12.95
C PHE A 397 -13.72 -8.43 12.60
N LYS A 398 -14.11 -9.18 11.56
CA LYS A 398 -15.52 -9.40 11.22
C LYS A 398 -16.29 -9.99 12.38
N ARG A 399 -15.75 -11.01 13.06
CA ARG A 399 -16.37 -11.59 14.25
C ARG A 399 -16.60 -10.55 15.34
N LYS A 400 -15.58 -9.75 15.68
CA LYS A 400 -15.68 -8.66 16.66
C LYS A 400 -16.73 -7.60 16.28
N ILE A 401 -16.87 -7.31 14.99
CA ILE A 401 -17.89 -6.40 14.48
C ILE A 401 -19.28 -6.99 14.65
N TYR A 402 -19.49 -8.26 14.29
CA TYR A 402 -20.77 -8.94 14.43
C TYR A 402 -21.18 -9.11 15.91
N ASP A 403 -20.20 -9.33 16.80
CA ASP A 403 -20.46 -9.37 18.25
C ASP A 403 -20.97 -8.02 18.82
N LYS A 404 -20.85 -6.93 18.05
CA LYS A 404 -21.38 -5.59 18.37
C LYS A 404 -22.62 -5.23 17.57
N ASP A 405 -23.32 -6.21 16.97
CA ASP A 405 -24.53 -6.05 16.16
C ASP A 405 -24.38 -5.02 15.01
N THR A 406 -23.18 -4.90 14.46
CA THR A 406 -22.92 -4.02 13.32
C THR A 406 -22.38 -4.80 12.11
N ILE A 407 -22.43 -4.19 10.94
CA ILE A 407 -21.96 -4.79 9.67
C ILE A 407 -20.86 -3.90 9.10
N PRO A 408 -19.69 -4.45 8.76
CA PRO A 408 -18.62 -3.68 8.15
C PRO A 408 -19.00 -3.22 6.74
N PHE A 409 -18.47 -2.09 6.35
CA PHE A 409 -18.34 -1.75 4.94
C PHE A 409 -17.09 -2.43 4.39
N GLU A 410 -17.26 -3.31 3.41
CA GLU A 410 -16.17 -4.04 2.79
C GLU A 410 -16.06 -3.66 1.31
N LYS A 411 -14.85 -3.32 0.88
CA LYS A 411 -14.58 -2.98 -0.52
C LYS A 411 -13.26 -3.57 -0.98
N TYR A 412 -13.27 -4.21 -2.15
CA TYR A 412 -12.06 -4.59 -2.86
C TYR A 412 -11.77 -3.59 -3.98
N ILE A 413 -10.55 -3.05 -4.02
CA ILE A 413 -10.09 -2.11 -5.04
C ILE A 413 -9.18 -2.86 -6.01
N SER A 414 -9.69 -3.13 -7.20
CA SER A 414 -9.00 -3.95 -8.22
C SER A 414 -8.10 -3.15 -9.16
N LYS A 415 -8.24 -1.82 -9.23
CA LYS A 415 -7.49 -0.97 -10.16
C LYS A 415 -6.04 -0.81 -9.76
N ASN A 416 -5.14 -1.25 -10.63
CA ASN A 416 -3.69 -1.13 -10.43
C ASN A 416 -3.14 0.05 -11.23
N TYR A 417 -2.75 1.13 -10.52
CA TYR A 417 -2.17 2.34 -11.10
C TYR A 417 -0.65 2.28 -11.24
N ARG A 418 -0.01 1.29 -10.61
CA ARG A 418 1.45 1.13 -10.56
C ARG A 418 1.99 0.34 -11.73
N ASN A 419 1.46 -0.84 -11.98
CA ASN A 419 1.99 -1.78 -12.96
C ASN A 419 1.29 -1.61 -14.32
N GLY A 420 2.03 -1.85 -15.40
CA GLY A 420 1.44 -1.88 -16.74
C GLY A 420 0.66 -3.16 -17.03
N ASP A 421 -0.21 -3.12 -18.04
CA ASP A 421 -1.15 -4.20 -18.41
C ASP A 421 -0.48 -5.58 -18.53
N LYS A 422 0.73 -5.66 -19.09
CA LYS A 422 1.45 -6.93 -19.28
C LYS A 422 1.94 -7.52 -17.96
N THR A 423 2.41 -6.67 -17.05
CA THR A 423 2.79 -7.12 -15.69
C THR A 423 1.57 -7.53 -14.88
N VAL A 424 0.45 -6.78 -15.00
CA VAL A 424 -0.81 -7.14 -14.35
C VAL A 424 -1.36 -8.47 -14.87
N THR A 425 -1.23 -8.74 -16.17
CA THR A 425 -1.61 -10.06 -16.74
C THR A 425 -0.82 -11.20 -16.11
N LEU A 426 0.50 -11.02 -15.89
CA LEU A 426 1.34 -12.00 -15.22
C LEU A 426 0.93 -12.18 -13.74
N ILE A 427 0.64 -11.07 -13.04
CA ILE A 427 0.15 -11.10 -11.66
C ILE A 427 -1.17 -11.86 -11.56
N ASN A 428 -2.12 -11.58 -12.42
CA ASN A 428 -3.42 -12.27 -12.43
C ASN A 428 -3.28 -13.76 -12.69
N GLU A 429 -2.32 -14.19 -13.53
CA GLU A 429 -2.06 -15.60 -13.75
C GLU A 429 -1.43 -16.27 -12.52
N LEU A 430 -0.48 -15.59 -11.85
CA LEU A 430 0.10 -16.05 -10.59
C LEU A 430 -0.99 -16.27 -9.52
N GLU A 431 -1.90 -15.30 -9.39
CA GLU A 431 -3.04 -15.38 -8.49
C GLU A 431 -3.99 -16.52 -8.86
N ARG A 432 -4.29 -16.70 -10.15
CA ARG A 432 -5.14 -17.79 -10.63
C ARG A 432 -4.58 -19.16 -10.23
N ILE A 433 -3.26 -19.37 -10.39
CA ILE A 433 -2.57 -20.61 -9.99
C ILE A 433 -2.67 -20.78 -8.46
N LYS A 434 -2.40 -19.73 -7.69
CA LYS A 434 -2.49 -19.74 -6.23
C LYS A 434 -3.88 -20.18 -5.77
N TRP A 435 -4.95 -19.55 -6.30
CA TRP A 435 -6.32 -19.84 -5.88
C TRP A 435 -6.79 -21.26 -6.21
N GLN A 436 -6.18 -21.92 -7.17
CA GLN A 436 -6.45 -23.33 -7.45
C GLN A 436 -5.88 -24.26 -6.38
N LYS A 437 -4.82 -23.83 -5.68
CA LYS A 437 -4.06 -24.66 -4.72
C LYS A 437 -4.46 -24.44 -3.27
N TYR A 438 -5.18 -23.37 -2.95
CA TYR A 438 -5.57 -23.06 -1.57
C TYR A 438 -7.06 -22.81 -1.47
N ASP A 439 -7.64 -23.15 -0.30
CA ASP A 439 -8.99 -22.74 0.03
C ASP A 439 -8.96 -21.30 0.53
N SER A 440 -9.82 -20.46 -0.02
CA SER A 440 -10.04 -19.12 0.48
C SER A 440 -11.52 -18.88 0.72
N VAL A 441 -11.85 -18.54 1.94
CA VAL A 441 -13.23 -18.16 2.29
C VAL A 441 -13.62 -16.82 1.66
N GLU A 442 -12.63 -16.09 1.14
CA GLU A 442 -12.78 -14.72 0.66
C GLU A 442 -12.63 -14.56 -0.85
N HIS A 443 -12.68 -15.67 -1.59
CA HIS A 443 -12.66 -15.66 -3.06
C HIS A 443 -13.69 -14.68 -3.68
N HIS A 444 -14.83 -14.48 -3.03
CA HIS A 444 -15.88 -13.58 -3.50
C HIS A 444 -15.49 -12.09 -3.44
N LEU A 445 -14.51 -11.72 -2.61
CA LEU A 445 -14.00 -10.35 -2.51
C LEU A 445 -12.85 -10.08 -3.48
N MET A 446 -12.18 -11.15 -3.99
CA MET A 446 -11.01 -10.99 -4.83
C MET A 446 -11.40 -10.99 -6.30
N GLN A 447 -11.10 -9.88 -6.94
CA GLN A 447 -11.29 -9.71 -8.37
C GLN A 447 -9.92 -9.61 -9.05
N PRO A 448 -9.78 -10.04 -10.31
CA PRO A 448 -8.57 -9.81 -11.07
C PRO A 448 -8.18 -8.33 -11.06
N GLU A 449 -6.89 -8.05 -10.96
CA GLU A 449 -6.38 -6.69 -11.04
C GLU A 449 -6.67 -6.09 -12.41
N LEU A 450 -7.10 -4.84 -12.44
CA LEU A 450 -7.40 -4.08 -13.65
C LEU A 450 -6.28 -3.07 -13.91
N PRO A 451 -5.51 -3.22 -14.99
CA PRO A 451 -4.43 -2.29 -15.30
C PRO A 451 -4.96 -0.95 -15.76
N MET A 452 -4.38 0.14 -15.24
CA MET A 452 -4.75 1.50 -15.61
C MET A 452 -3.78 2.14 -16.61
N LYS A 453 -2.73 1.45 -17.01
CA LYS A 453 -1.75 1.91 -18.01
C LYS A 453 -1.20 0.76 -18.84
N ALA A 454 -0.76 1.06 -20.06
CA ALA A 454 0.00 0.13 -20.89
C ALA A 454 1.38 -0.15 -20.28
N GLY A 455 1.93 -1.33 -20.53
CA GLY A 455 3.22 -1.77 -20.00
C GLY A 455 4.03 -2.64 -20.95
N ILE A 456 5.25 -2.92 -20.54
CA ILE A 456 6.18 -3.78 -21.26
C ILE A 456 5.99 -5.21 -20.76
N LEU A 457 6.06 -6.16 -21.68
CA LEU A 457 5.97 -7.59 -21.35
C LEU A 457 7.12 -7.98 -20.42
N PRO A 458 6.85 -8.59 -19.24
CA PRO A 458 7.90 -9.11 -18.37
C PRO A 458 8.83 -10.07 -19.12
N CYS A 459 10.10 -10.10 -18.75
CA CYS A 459 11.09 -10.93 -19.41
C CYS A 459 11.53 -12.09 -18.52
N LEU A 460 11.83 -13.23 -19.15
CA LEU A 460 12.46 -14.39 -18.52
C LEU A 460 13.77 -14.69 -19.22
N LEU A 461 14.87 -14.61 -18.49
CA LEU A 461 16.18 -15.08 -18.93
C LEU A 461 16.56 -16.32 -18.14
N SER A 462 16.81 -17.42 -18.85
CA SER A 462 17.33 -18.66 -18.28
C SER A 462 18.83 -18.75 -18.55
N ASN A 463 19.60 -19.17 -17.53
CA ASN A 463 21.04 -19.47 -17.68
C ASN A 463 21.92 -18.28 -18.11
N ILE A 464 21.86 -17.17 -17.36
CA ILE A 464 22.80 -16.06 -17.55
C ILE A 464 24.26 -16.55 -17.32
N ARG A 465 25.19 -16.19 -18.23
CA ARG A 465 26.60 -16.57 -18.16
C ARG A 465 27.40 -15.65 -17.26
N ASP A 466 27.23 -14.34 -17.41
CA ASP A 466 27.95 -13.33 -16.62
C ASP A 466 27.05 -12.70 -15.54
N THR A 467 26.68 -13.51 -14.56
CA THR A 467 25.88 -13.08 -13.41
C THR A 467 26.56 -11.95 -12.63
N LYS A 468 27.91 -11.99 -12.49
CA LYS A 468 28.64 -10.93 -11.76
C LYS A 468 28.57 -9.57 -12.46
N LYS A 469 28.56 -9.59 -13.79
CA LYS A 469 28.36 -8.37 -14.59
C LYS A 469 26.96 -7.80 -14.33
N LEU A 470 25.92 -8.64 -14.34
CA LEU A 470 24.55 -8.18 -14.03
C LEU A 470 24.50 -7.42 -12.70
N PHE A 471 25.02 -8.02 -11.63
CA PHE A 471 24.99 -7.40 -10.29
C PHE A 471 25.76 -6.07 -10.26
N ARG A 472 26.93 -6.02 -10.88
CA ARG A 472 27.75 -4.80 -10.98
C ARG A 472 27.07 -3.70 -11.81
N ASP A 473 26.45 -4.05 -12.91
CA ASP A 473 25.80 -3.08 -13.81
C ASP A 473 24.52 -2.53 -13.14
N VAL A 474 23.71 -3.38 -12.46
CA VAL A 474 22.56 -2.93 -11.67
C VAL A 474 23.00 -2.05 -10.50
N GLU A 475 24.14 -2.32 -9.87
CA GLU A 475 24.66 -1.47 -8.79
C GLU A 475 24.99 -0.06 -9.24
N ASN A 476 25.22 0.16 -10.54
CA ASN A 476 25.48 1.46 -11.13
C ASN A 476 24.24 2.15 -11.74
N ASP A 477 23.05 1.53 -11.61
CA ASP A 477 21.78 2.07 -12.12
C ASP A 477 20.83 2.35 -10.94
N PRO A 478 20.58 3.63 -10.59
CA PRO A 478 19.72 3.98 -9.46
C PRO A 478 18.24 3.57 -9.66
N ASP A 479 17.80 3.39 -10.90
CA ASP A 479 16.45 2.98 -11.25
C ASP A 479 16.22 1.47 -11.20
N SER A 480 17.30 0.70 -10.97
CA SER A 480 17.31 -0.76 -11.00
C SER A 480 17.60 -1.37 -9.63
N ILE A 481 16.96 -2.51 -9.33
CA ILE A 481 17.27 -3.34 -8.17
C ILE A 481 17.26 -4.82 -8.53
N ILE A 482 17.97 -5.61 -7.73
CA ILE A 482 17.88 -7.07 -7.73
C ILE A 482 17.11 -7.52 -6.49
N ILE A 483 16.13 -8.39 -6.67
CA ILE A 483 15.35 -8.98 -5.58
C ILE A 483 15.74 -10.45 -5.44
N VAL A 484 16.08 -10.84 -4.21
CA VAL A 484 16.36 -12.23 -3.80
C VAL A 484 15.37 -12.67 -2.72
N ILE A 485 15.24 -13.98 -2.51
CA ILE A 485 14.19 -14.52 -1.65
C ILE A 485 14.35 -14.07 -0.18
N ASP A 486 15.54 -14.13 0.38
CA ASP A 486 15.81 -13.86 1.80
C ASP A 486 17.22 -13.27 2.07
N LYS A 487 17.49 -12.91 3.33
CA LYS A 487 18.79 -12.39 3.79
C LYS A 487 19.90 -13.43 3.63
N LYS A 488 19.60 -14.71 3.83
CA LYS A 488 20.57 -15.78 3.68
C LYS A 488 21.14 -15.81 2.26
N LYS A 489 20.26 -15.73 1.26
CA LYS A 489 20.69 -15.69 -0.15
C LYS A 489 21.53 -14.45 -0.46
N ARG A 490 21.13 -13.29 0.06
CA ARG A 490 21.92 -12.04 -0.10
C ARG A 490 23.33 -12.19 0.50
N GLU A 491 23.46 -12.73 1.70
CA GLU A 491 24.76 -12.97 2.34
C GLU A 491 25.61 -14.03 1.62
N GLU A 492 25.00 -15.06 1.07
CA GLU A 492 25.69 -16.05 0.21
C GLU A 492 26.30 -15.38 -1.02
N LEU A 493 25.53 -14.53 -1.71
CA LEU A 493 26.00 -13.77 -2.88
C LEU A 493 27.16 -12.85 -2.51
N LYS A 494 27.06 -12.15 -1.37
CA LYS A 494 28.13 -11.29 -0.85
C LYS A 494 29.41 -12.06 -0.58
N LYS A 495 29.31 -13.23 0.06
CA LYS A 495 30.46 -14.11 0.30
C LYS A 495 31.10 -14.63 -1.01
N GLN A 496 30.32 -14.79 -2.06
CA GLN A 496 30.77 -15.18 -3.40
C GLN A 496 31.37 -14.01 -4.19
N GLY A 497 31.41 -12.79 -3.61
CA GLY A 497 31.99 -11.59 -4.22
C GLY A 497 31.09 -10.91 -5.25
N PHE A 498 29.76 -11.04 -5.10
CA PHE A 498 28.80 -10.24 -5.87
C PHE A 498 28.63 -8.85 -5.28
N SER A 499 28.36 -7.87 -6.11
CA SER A 499 27.95 -6.54 -5.69
C SER A 499 26.53 -6.59 -5.09
N THR A 500 26.35 -6.18 -3.85
CA THR A 500 25.07 -6.30 -3.14
C THR A 500 24.44 -4.96 -2.75
N GLY A 501 25.03 -3.83 -3.16
CA GLY A 501 24.53 -2.50 -2.83
C GLY A 501 23.14 -2.18 -3.38
N ARG A 502 22.67 -2.92 -4.40
CA ARG A 502 21.33 -2.80 -4.99
C ARG A 502 20.56 -4.13 -4.88
N VAL A 503 20.96 -5.01 -3.96
CA VAL A 503 20.27 -6.28 -3.71
C VAL A 503 19.37 -6.14 -2.49
N PHE A 504 18.10 -6.45 -2.68
CA PHE A 504 17.06 -6.40 -1.65
C PHE A 504 16.43 -7.79 -1.49
N THR A 505 15.97 -8.10 -0.31
CA THR A 505 15.11 -9.28 -0.10
C THR A 505 13.67 -8.98 -0.44
N VAL A 506 12.84 -10.00 -0.60
CA VAL A 506 11.38 -9.83 -0.79
C VAL A 506 10.77 -9.02 0.35
N SER A 507 11.20 -9.25 1.60
CA SER A 507 10.75 -8.47 2.76
C SER A 507 11.21 -7.01 2.68
N ASP A 508 12.44 -6.76 2.21
CA ASP A 508 13.00 -5.41 2.11
C ASP A 508 12.27 -4.52 1.10
N VAL A 509 11.74 -5.09 0.02
CA VAL A 509 11.12 -4.31 -1.07
C VAL A 509 9.65 -3.96 -0.82
N ARG A 510 9.07 -4.38 0.31
CA ARG A 510 7.72 -3.93 0.66
C ARG A 510 7.69 -2.41 0.84
N GLY A 511 6.68 -1.78 0.26
CA GLY A 511 6.57 -0.31 0.24
C GLY A 511 7.49 0.40 -0.76
N LEU A 512 8.47 -0.30 -1.38
CA LEU A 512 9.36 0.26 -2.41
C LEU A 512 8.78 0.13 -3.82
N GLU A 513 9.26 0.96 -4.71
CA GLU A 513 8.94 0.94 -6.15
C GLU A 513 10.16 1.39 -6.96
N TYR A 514 10.44 0.69 -8.05
CA TYR A 514 11.53 1.00 -8.96
C TYR A 514 11.09 0.87 -10.41
N GLU A 515 11.79 1.56 -11.31
CA GLU A 515 11.50 1.47 -12.74
C GLU A 515 11.80 0.05 -13.27
N LYS A 516 12.90 -0.56 -12.81
CA LYS A 516 13.38 -1.85 -13.28
C LYS A 516 13.67 -2.80 -12.12
N ILE A 517 13.16 -4.02 -12.21
CA ILE A 517 13.36 -5.04 -11.20
C ILE A 517 13.92 -6.30 -11.83
N PHE A 518 14.94 -6.84 -11.19
CA PHE A 518 15.56 -8.12 -11.55
C PHE A 518 15.25 -9.14 -10.45
N CYS A 519 14.30 -10.03 -10.69
CA CYS A 519 13.96 -11.14 -9.81
C CYS A 519 14.99 -12.26 -10.00
N TYR A 520 15.95 -12.37 -9.08
CA TYR A 520 17.06 -13.30 -9.22
C TYR A 520 16.79 -14.62 -8.48
N ASN A 521 16.66 -15.70 -9.22
CA ASN A 521 16.43 -17.06 -8.74
C ASN A 521 15.24 -17.21 -7.77
N LEU A 522 14.23 -16.34 -7.83
CA LEU A 522 13.09 -16.43 -6.91
C LEU A 522 12.31 -17.74 -7.06
N MET A 523 12.27 -18.30 -8.26
CA MET A 523 11.63 -19.58 -8.53
C MET A 523 12.65 -20.73 -8.47
N SER A 524 13.87 -20.53 -8.95
CA SER A 524 14.91 -21.57 -9.00
C SER A 524 15.44 -21.97 -7.64
N GLU A 525 15.51 -21.02 -6.69
CA GLU A 525 16.03 -21.28 -5.33
C GLU A 525 15.15 -22.27 -4.57
N VAL A 526 13.86 -22.25 -4.84
CA VAL A 526 12.83 -23.07 -4.19
C VAL A 526 12.11 -23.99 -5.16
N HIS A 527 12.83 -24.47 -6.19
CA HIS A 527 12.27 -25.28 -7.26
C HIS A 527 11.57 -26.55 -6.78
N GLU A 528 12.12 -27.23 -5.76
CA GLU A 528 11.51 -28.44 -5.17
C GLU A 528 10.14 -28.13 -4.54
N ILE A 529 10.00 -26.96 -3.93
CA ILE A 529 8.71 -26.53 -3.35
C ILE A 529 7.70 -26.27 -4.47
N TRP A 530 8.11 -25.59 -5.54
CA TRP A 530 7.24 -25.39 -6.71
C TRP A 530 6.84 -26.68 -7.39
N ASP A 531 7.77 -27.63 -7.49
CA ASP A 531 7.49 -28.93 -8.06
C ASP A 531 6.47 -29.70 -7.21
N ASN A 532 6.57 -29.62 -5.89
CA ASN A 532 5.59 -30.21 -4.98
C ASN A 532 4.22 -29.52 -5.08
N ILE A 533 4.15 -28.19 -4.94
CA ILE A 533 2.89 -27.42 -5.02
C ILE A 533 2.16 -27.71 -6.33
N LEU A 534 2.86 -27.71 -7.46
CA LEU A 534 2.23 -27.85 -8.77
C LEU A 534 1.93 -29.30 -9.17
N SER A 535 2.53 -30.29 -8.49
CA SER A 535 2.26 -31.71 -8.75
C SER A 535 1.10 -32.28 -7.93
N ILE A 536 0.74 -31.66 -6.81
CA ILE A 536 -0.32 -32.13 -5.93
C ILE A 536 -1.67 -31.66 -6.47
N ASP A 537 -2.64 -32.56 -6.63
CA ASP A 537 -4.03 -32.21 -7.00
C ASP A 537 -4.84 -31.75 -5.79
N GLU A 538 -4.38 -32.06 -4.58
CA GLU A 538 -5.00 -31.63 -3.32
C GLU A 538 -4.58 -30.22 -2.91
N LYS A 539 -5.26 -29.66 -1.90
CA LYS A 539 -4.91 -28.35 -1.36
C LYS A 539 -3.57 -28.37 -0.63
N CYS A 540 -2.83 -27.26 -0.79
CA CYS A 540 -1.52 -27.08 -0.19
C CYS A 540 -1.60 -26.50 1.22
N GLU A 541 -0.54 -26.69 2.00
CA GLU A 541 -0.43 -26.11 3.35
C GLU A 541 -0.28 -24.59 3.30
N GLU A 542 -0.93 -23.90 4.23
CA GLU A 542 -1.05 -22.43 4.25
C GLU A 542 0.31 -21.70 4.23
N TYR A 543 1.33 -22.20 4.94
CA TYR A 543 2.65 -21.56 4.96
C TYR A 543 3.30 -21.50 3.58
N THR A 544 2.94 -22.37 2.66
CA THR A 544 3.49 -22.39 1.29
C THR A 544 2.94 -21.26 0.42
N LYS A 545 1.87 -20.55 0.85
CA LYS A 545 1.42 -19.29 0.24
C LYS A 545 2.52 -18.22 0.22
N TYR A 546 3.45 -18.27 1.19
CA TYR A 546 4.61 -17.39 1.23
C TYR A 546 5.30 -17.25 -0.12
N TYR A 547 5.50 -18.34 -0.86
CA TYR A 547 6.23 -18.33 -2.13
C TYR A 547 5.45 -17.63 -3.24
N PHE A 548 4.13 -17.80 -3.29
CA PHE A 548 3.27 -17.04 -4.21
C PHE A 548 3.27 -15.55 -3.87
N ASN A 549 3.13 -15.23 -2.60
CA ASN A 549 3.11 -13.85 -2.14
C ASN A 549 4.47 -13.17 -2.34
N ALA A 550 5.58 -13.92 -2.19
CA ALA A 550 6.93 -13.43 -2.49
C ALA A 550 7.09 -13.06 -3.97
N LEU A 551 6.61 -13.92 -4.89
CA LEU A 551 6.60 -13.61 -6.33
C LEU A 551 5.69 -12.42 -6.65
N TYR A 552 4.51 -12.35 -6.03
CA TYR A 552 3.57 -11.24 -6.17
C TYR A 552 4.21 -9.92 -5.73
N ILE A 553 4.79 -9.90 -4.52
CA ILE A 553 5.46 -8.71 -3.98
C ILE A 553 6.56 -8.27 -4.94
N ALA A 554 7.47 -9.16 -5.32
CA ALA A 554 8.56 -8.83 -6.21
C ALA A 554 8.06 -8.27 -7.54
N THR A 555 7.12 -8.95 -8.19
CA THR A 555 6.57 -8.55 -9.49
C THR A 555 5.87 -7.21 -9.44
N SER A 556 5.12 -6.95 -8.35
CA SER A 556 4.33 -5.73 -8.18
C SER A 556 5.16 -4.48 -7.84
N ARG A 557 6.48 -4.59 -7.59
CA ARG A 557 7.36 -3.44 -7.30
C ARG A 557 7.81 -2.67 -8.53
N SER A 558 7.65 -3.25 -9.73
CA SER A 558 8.07 -2.63 -10.99
C SER A 558 7.12 -1.54 -11.45
N ARG A 559 7.66 -0.41 -11.86
CA ARG A 559 6.90 0.61 -12.59
C ARG A 559 6.96 0.42 -14.10
N LYS A 560 8.02 -0.23 -14.61
CA LYS A 560 8.28 -0.35 -16.05
C LYS A 560 8.73 -1.74 -16.47
N ASN A 561 9.87 -2.23 -16.01
CA ASN A 561 10.44 -3.49 -16.44
C ASN A 561 10.53 -4.51 -15.30
N THR A 562 9.97 -5.68 -15.51
CA THR A 562 10.12 -6.84 -14.64
C THR A 562 10.90 -7.92 -15.38
N ILE A 563 12.05 -8.33 -14.85
CA ILE A 563 12.95 -9.30 -15.46
C ILE A 563 13.19 -10.44 -14.47
N PHE A 564 12.83 -11.66 -14.84
CA PHE A 564 13.16 -12.87 -14.09
C PHE A 564 14.46 -13.45 -14.64
N VAL A 565 15.41 -13.67 -13.75
CA VAL A 565 16.70 -14.29 -14.06
C VAL A 565 16.79 -15.60 -13.30
N GLU A 566 16.56 -16.71 -13.98
CA GLU A 566 16.44 -18.03 -13.38
C GLU A 566 17.53 -18.98 -13.88
N GLN A 567 18.31 -19.54 -12.96
CA GLN A 567 19.44 -20.42 -13.33
C GLN A 567 19.05 -21.89 -13.48
N ARG A 568 17.88 -22.28 -12.96
CA ARG A 568 17.36 -23.64 -13.05
C ARG A 568 15.96 -23.64 -13.62
N LYS A 569 15.65 -24.61 -14.45
CA LYS A 569 14.27 -24.88 -14.87
C LYS A 569 13.46 -25.29 -13.65
N ASN A 570 12.25 -24.81 -13.56
CA ASN A 570 11.28 -25.15 -12.55
C ASN A 570 9.87 -25.07 -13.14
N ARG A 571 8.93 -25.78 -12.56
CA ARG A 571 7.55 -25.83 -13.07
C ARG A 571 6.86 -24.47 -13.04
N MET A 572 7.13 -23.64 -12.02
CA MET A 572 6.50 -22.32 -11.92
C MET A 572 6.94 -21.42 -13.08
N SER A 573 8.22 -21.41 -13.45
CA SER A 573 8.69 -20.65 -14.62
C SER A 573 8.07 -21.18 -15.93
N ASP A 574 7.83 -22.49 -16.03
CA ASP A 574 7.17 -23.09 -17.19
C ASP A 574 5.69 -22.70 -17.29
N GLU A 575 4.97 -22.57 -16.16
CA GLU A 575 3.60 -22.08 -16.13
C GLU A 575 3.51 -20.60 -16.52
N LEU A 576 4.41 -19.76 -16.00
CA LEU A 576 4.35 -18.33 -16.19
C LEU A 576 4.94 -17.83 -17.51
N LYS A 577 5.83 -18.61 -18.18
CA LYS A 577 6.54 -18.19 -19.42
C LYS A 577 5.61 -17.78 -20.57
N LYS A 578 4.37 -18.26 -20.62
CA LYS A 578 3.38 -17.84 -21.63
C LYS A 578 2.99 -16.37 -21.53
N HIS A 579 3.23 -15.77 -20.35
CA HIS A 579 2.97 -14.34 -20.06
C HIS A 579 4.27 -13.53 -20.00
N MET A 580 5.39 -14.08 -20.45
CA MET A 580 6.70 -13.43 -20.45
C MET A 580 7.36 -13.54 -21.82
N LYS A 581 8.24 -12.60 -22.12
CA LYS A 581 9.16 -12.68 -23.25
C LYS A 581 10.38 -13.50 -22.81
N CYS A 582 10.54 -14.71 -23.35
CA CYS A 582 11.76 -15.46 -23.15
C CYS A 582 12.91 -14.79 -23.92
N LEU A 583 14.03 -14.55 -23.24
CA LEU A 583 15.23 -13.97 -23.83
C LEU A 583 16.26 -15.05 -24.09
N ASP A 584 16.77 -15.11 -25.32
CA ASP A 584 17.82 -16.04 -25.74
C ASP A 584 19.22 -15.43 -25.52
N ASN A 585 19.30 -14.08 -25.44
CA ASN A 585 20.53 -13.35 -25.29
C ASN A 585 20.52 -12.49 -24.02
N GLU A 586 21.53 -12.69 -23.19
CA GLU A 586 21.73 -11.86 -21.98
C GLU A 586 22.06 -10.37 -22.32
N GLN A 587 22.55 -10.08 -23.53
CA GLN A 587 22.84 -8.72 -23.96
C GLN A 587 21.59 -7.84 -23.95
N ASP A 588 20.42 -8.40 -24.26
CA ASP A 588 19.14 -7.68 -24.22
C ASP A 588 18.83 -7.12 -22.83
N ILE A 589 19.30 -7.79 -21.76
CA ILE A 589 19.14 -7.32 -20.37
C ILE A 589 20.12 -6.18 -20.08
N PHE A 590 21.38 -6.30 -20.52
CA PHE A 590 22.39 -5.28 -20.28
C PHE A 590 22.06 -3.95 -20.99
N GLU A 591 21.32 -3.99 -22.10
CA GLU A 591 20.81 -2.79 -22.79
C GLU A 591 19.70 -2.06 -22.01
N ILE A 592 18.99 -2.75 -21.13
CA ILE A 592 17.95 -2.15 -20.26
C ILE A 592 18.60 -1.37 -19.12
N ILE A 593 19.73 -1.83 -18.60
CA ILE A 593 20.45 -1.21 -17.48
C ILE A 593 21.15 0.06 -17.99
N ARG A 594 20.98 1.16 -17.28
CA ARG A 594 21.58 2.45 -17.65
C ARG A 594 22.42 2.99 -16.50
N PRO A 595 23.71 2.72 -16.47
CA PRO A 595 24.60 3.28 -15.47
C PRO A 595 24.55 4.80 -15.45
N VAL A 596 24.51 5.39 -14.26
CA VAL A 596 24.42 6.84 -14.03
C VAL A 596 25.60 7.28 -13.17
N GLU A 597 26.39 8.25 -13.65
CA GLU A 597 27.52 8.83 -12.94
C GLU A 597 27.17 10.13 -12.20
N ASN A 598 25.88 10.51 -12.16
CA ASN A 598 25.45 11.76 -11.54
C ASN A 598 25.35 11.65 -10.01
N ASN A 599 26.24 12.35 -9.31
CA ASN A 599 26.32 12.36 -7.86
C ASN A 599 25.04 12.84 -7.18
N ALA A 600 24.29 13.77 -7.78
CA ALA A 600 23.07 14.31 -7.21
C ALA A 600 21.95 13.24 -7.16
N ILE A 601 21.82 12.43 -8.22
CA ILE A 601 20.85 11.33 -8.29
C ILE A 601 21.17 10.27 -7.23
N TRP A 602 22.45 9.91 -7.07
CA TRP A 602 22.88 8.96 -6.05
C TRP A 602 22.70 9.49 -4.64
N LEU A 603 22.87 10.80 -4.43
CA LEU A 603 22.63 11.42 -3.14
C LEU A 603 21.14 11.40 -2.78
N GLU A 604 20.28 11.69 -3.73
CA GLU A 604 18.82 11.60 -3.55
C GLU A 604 18.38 10.17 -3.21
N GLU A 605 18.90 9.18 -3.96
CA GLU A 605 18.62 7.78 -3.68
C GLU A 605 19.16 7.35 -2.30
N ALA A 606 20.34 7.81 -1.91
CA ALA A 606 20.89 7.54 -0.58
C ALA A 606 20.00 8.11 0.52
N HIS A 607 19.54 9.36 0.38
CA HIS A 607 18.60 9.96 1.33
C HIS A 607 17.28 9.18 1.40
N ARG A 608 16.74 8.78 0.25
CA ARG A 608 15.55 7.93 0.18
C ARG A 608 15.76 6.61 0.93
N LEU A 609 16.89 5.93 0.72
CA LEU A 609 17.22 4.66 1.38
C LEU A 609 17.44 4.81 2.89
N ILE A 610 17.97 5.94 3.36
CA ILE A 610 18.05 6.24 4.80
C ILE A 610 16.66 6.38 5.41
N GLN A 611 15.79 7.16 4.78
CA GLN A 611 14.40 7.30 5.23
C GLN A 611 13.70 5.94 5.32
N LEU A 612 14.12 4.99 4.50
CA LEU A 612 13.64 3.62 4.41
C LEU A 612 14.39 2.66 5.37
N GLU A 613 15.28 3.17 6.20
CA GLU A 613 16.12 2.40 7.12
C GLU A 613 16.96 1.29 6.43
N LYS A 614 17.17 1.41 5.11
CA LYS A 614 17.97 0.50 4.29
C LYS A 614 19.44 0.95 4.29
N TYR A 615 20.05 0.91 5.47
CA TYR A 615 21.36 1.52 5.74
C TYR A 615 22.50 0.92 4.91
N GLU A 616 22.50 -0.38 4.64
CA GLU A 616 23.53 -1.02 3.80
C GLU A 616 23.45 -0.52 2.35
N GLN A 617 22.26 -0.45 1.79
CA GLN A 617 22.01 0.05 0.44
C GLN A 617 22.24 1.57 0.35
N ALA A 618 21.86 2.31 1.41
CA ALA A 618 22.15 3.74 1.52
C ALA A 618 23.66 4.01 1.51
N ALA A 619 24.44 3.20 2.22
CA ALA A 619 25.90 3.31 2.21
C ALA A 619 26.49 3.10 0.83
N ALA A 620 25.99 2.12 0.07
CA ALA A 620 26.40 1.90 -1.31
C ALA A 620 26.06 3.10 -2.20
N ALA A 621 24.86 3.68 -2.06
CA ALA A 621 24.45 4.88 -2.80
C ALA A 621 25.30 6.12 -2.43
N TYR A 622 25.60 6.34 -1.13
CA TYR A 622 26.53 7.40 -0.72
C TYR A 622 27.93 7.22 -1.27
N THR A 623 28.40 5.98 -1.37
CA THR A 623 29.71 5.69 -1.99
C THR A 623 29.70 6.12 -3.46
N LYS A 624 28.60 5.86 -4.20
CA LYS A 624 28.42 6.32 -5.60
C LYS A 624 28.30 7.84 -5.69
N ALA A 625 27.73 8.48 -4.68
CA ALA A 625 27.65 9.95 -4.59
C ALA A 625 28.98 10.61 -4.14
N HIS A 626 30.07 9.85 -3.99
CA HIS A 626 31.34 10.32 -3.44
C HIS A 626 31.24 10.93 -2.03
N ARG A 627 30.41 10.32 -1.18
CA ARG A 627 30.15 10.72 0.21
C ARG A 627 30.58 9.61 1.21
N PRO A 628 31.91 9.36 1.36
CA PRO A 628 32.40 8.23 2.14
C PRO A 628 32.10 8.35 3.66
N ALA A 629 32.03 9.58 4.19
CA ALA A 629 31.71 9.79 5.59
C ALA A 629 30.26 9.35 5.91
N GLU A 630 29.31 9.80 5.11
CA GLU A 630 27.90 9.42 5.24
C GLU A 630 27.69 7.92 4.98
N ALA A 631 28.44 7.32 4.03
CA ALA A 631 28.43 5.89 3.80
C ALA A 631 28.90 5.11 5.05
N ALA A 632 29.97 5.54 5.70
CA ALA A 632 30.48 4.91 6.93
C ALA A 632 29.47 5.00 8.07
N LEU A 633 28.74 6.12 8.15
CA LEU A 633 27.67 6.31 9.16
C LEU A 633 26.51 5.36 8.95
N CYS A 634 26.08 5.17 7.71
CA CYS A 634 25.04 4.21 7.37
C CYS A 634 25.45 2.78 7.73
N LEU A 635 26.69 2.37 7.44
CA LEU A 635 27.22 1.06 7.83
C LEU A 635 27.30 0.90 9.35
N LYS A 636 27.63 1.97 10.09
CA LYS A 636 27.62 1.95 11.56
C LYS A 636 26.20 1.84 12.11
N ALA A 637 25.22 2.50 11.49
CA ALA A 637 23.82 2.38 11.85
C ALA A 637 23.30 0.96 11.57
N HIS A 638 23.66 0.38 10.43
CA HIS A 638 23.33 -1.01 10.09
C HIS A 638 23.90 -2.04 11.10
N LYS A 639 25.14 -1.83 11.57
CA LYS A 639 25.77 -2.70 12.58
C LYS A 639 25.20 -2.53 14.00
N ARG A 640 24.60 -1.40 14.33
CA ARG A 640 23.93 -1.18 15.62
C ARG A 640 22.66 -2.01 15.80
N THR A 641 22.10 -2.49 14.70
CA THR A 641 21.04 -3.52 14.73
C THR A 641 21.59 -4.94 14.96
N LEU A 642 22.91 -5.17 14.86
CA LEU A 642 23.55 -6.51 14.88
C LEU A 642 24.91 -6.55 15.59
N ASP A 643 25.05 -6.14 16.85
CA ASP A 643 26.26 -6.24 17.69
C ASP A 643 27.38 -5.22 17.47
N PHE A 644 27.83 -4.66 18.61
CA PHE A 644 29.03 -3.84 18.76
C PHE A 644 30.28 -4.63 18.35
N VAL A 645 30.89 -4.26 17.23
CA VAL A 645 32.26 -4.58 16.90
C VAL A 645 33.00 -3.28 16.59
N GLU A 646 33.98 -2.94 17.38
CA GLU A 646 34.89 -1.83 17.16
C GLU A 646 35.58 -1.97 15.81
N MET A 647 35.48 -0.93 14.98
CA MET A 647 36.37 -0.74 13.83
C MET A 647 37.38 0.35 14.18
N GLU A 648 38.59 -0.05 14.55
CA GLU A 648 39.77 0.79 14.51
C GLU A 648 40.20 1.01 13.07
N GLY A 649 40.35 2.28 12.68
CA GLY A 649 41.12 2.66 11.50
C GLY A 649 40.48 3.51 10.44
N TYR A 650 39.84 4.65 10.80
CA TYR A 650 39.80 5.83 9.93
C TYR A 650 39.78 7.10 10.81
N ALA A 651 40.78 7.94 10.62
CA ALA A 651 40.97 9.17 11.37
C ALA A 651 39.91 10.22 10.97
N GLY A 652 39.13 10.63 11.97
CA GLY A 652 38.15 11.70 11.88
C GLY A 652 37.01 11.43 12.83
N TYR A 653 37.08 11.93 14.05
CA TYR A 653 35.99 11.79 15.02
C TYR A 653 34.81 12.65 14.59
N ILE A 654 33.73 12.03 14.11
CA ILE A 654 32.42 12.68 13.97
C ILE A 654 31.49 12.02 14.99
N LYS A 655 31.14 12.77 16.04
CA LYS A 655 30.09 12.34 17.00
C LYS A 655 28.72 12.64 16.41
N ILE A 656 27.92 11.60 16.26
CA ILE A 656 26.52 11.74 15.80
C ILE A 656 25.61 11.35 16.95
N ARG A 657 24.69 12.23 17.25
CA ARG A 657 23.62 12.00 18.22
C ARG A 657 22.28 12.08 17.50
N LEU A 658 21.48 11.03 17.62
CA LEU A 658 20.08 11.04 17.21
C LEU A 658 19.31 11.81 18.30
N CYS A 659 18.87 13.01 18.00
CA CYS A 659 17.95 13.75 18.85
C CYS A 659 16.69 14.06 18.04
N HIS A 660 15.55 13.55 18.49
CA HIS A 660 14.21 13.89 17.95
C HIS A 660 14.09 13.74 16.42
N ASN A 661 14.41 12.56 15.88
CA ASN A 661 14.30 12.22 14.45
C ASN A 661 15.08 13.11 13.47
N LYS A 662 16.10 13.86 13.94
CA LYS A 662 17.06 14.58 13.09
C LYS A 662 18.47 14.16 13.43
N TRP A 663 19.25 13.84 12.38
CA TRP A 663 20.68 13.62 12.48
C TRP A 663 21.40 14.95 12.69
N LEU A 664 22.02 15.13 13.82
CA LEU A 664 22.91 16.26 14.06
C LEU A 664 24.36 15.76 13.90
N ILE A 665 25.06 16.35 12.94
CA ILE A 665 26.47 16.11 12.68
C ILE A 665 27.24 17.15 13.49
N PHE A 666 28.06 16.69 14.42
CA PHE A 666 29.00 17.57 15.14
C PHE A 666 30.39 17.31 14.61
N ASP A 667 30.99 18.35 14.06
CA ASP A 667 32.41 18.39 13.70
C ASP A 667 33.18 18.80 14.96
N GLU A 668 33.95 17.89 15.55
CA GLU A 668 34.91 18.26 16.59
C GLU A 668 36.21 18.64 15.90
N LYS A 669 36.47 19.97 15.82
CA LYS A 669 37.78 20.51 15.56
C LYS A 669 38.66 20.35 16.78
#